data_f0e907235bc62804c5306859479a924a
#
_entry.id   f0e907235bc62804c5306859479a924a
#
_cell.length_a   1.000
_cell.length_b   1.000
_cell.length_c   1.000
_cell.angle_alpha   90.00
_cell.angle_beta   90.00
_cell.angle_gamma   90.00
#
_symmetry.space_group_name_H-M   'P 1'
#
loop_
_entity.id
_entity.type
_entity.pdbx_description
1 polymer ?
#
loop_
_entity_poly.entity_id
_entity_poly.type
_entity_poly.pdbx_seq_one_letter_code
_entity_poly.pdbx_strand_id
1 'polypeptide(L)'
;MRAQHSRRALQIAAGLVAAGLCLTAAPQALAADSGSGSPMKLTSTEAKKLAANVTLDPYVKAEDTTGTQKDDATAPAANTDAAATATDPNTKVTMTAKSTLEGVRGLGATVPAGKKGDYYSVNSMGNVQLHAADGSETWARTSSSFYTDWQVKPLQVWRVEPYPPQILMGYNAVSPFSPNSDSGYSAGDLTGDGVPDLVFSARVGSTPYPRPFTSPGSDLSTGTFVTVLDGKTGATVWSKLYNYASMVKIVDGTLLIADAPRMSGDAKVPAGATATLTGIRFSAATDGKLTPAKTWTFDTKEARYTNWGDIQDLGKGKAAVSWNLAKADGVEARGHTAVLDTTDGSVAWRTDSVLYSRIMRLDAGRKRLVAVEQADVNDAVHYEVAAYDLKTGHRATLSARDNVVPTALAVGDLGAKTGDEYAVSESSFDENLVINASTIRVVNGDNADKVLWSSTTKRDPENGHDAPSTWGLGVIDGKLVASAQDDRKMNDPENRGALRYASLTVFSGKGTVAWQSKGVAASPMFQDLYTDAAGSHVRVIDQGQNIRTFKLGNGKAEKVTPLQGDIAYAKGADLNKDGRTDVVMGGSSNGVWAYSGPSLVNGSKPEKLWQATVPGAVHDIETGDVNGDGKPEIVVAADTATVVLNGKTGKTLATIEAGEGQFVRSVQLADLNGDGEQDIVVPTDAVRAYYGDGHAIWTYNAPKDAGDVRFGDTSVNDGRVYTSYATLNAFQQTTPVTGAVALNAKNGKARWSAAPKAPSGAIGGIRGLDPTQGVFASKEIPYAGGHAVAYVWVVNAPLNFDATQAISPQNYFEIRDGRTGEVLHSLMSGGLWTHNGFFAKDGALYQAGTASIRRFRADGDDTTQLFFPQTYGLGFMTGPDGRELLVAGAESSLYAFDPSAIDSEDSWADAVGSIGTLLGARNYFAGDLDGDGVDEVLSLNGDDQGRDRAAGEFGGGYYVTDNGIHQVTTYKLS
;
A
#
# COMPACT_ATOMS: atom_id res chain seq x y z
N MET A 1 41.98 8.61 6.28
CA MET A 1 40.80 9.41 6.71
C MET A 1 39.53 9.15 5.86
N ARG A 2 39.59 9.04 4.52
CA ARG A 2 38.41 8.73 3.69
C ARG A 2 37.77 7.36 4.00
N ALA A 3 38.57 6.33 4.30
CA ALA A 3 38.07 4.99 4.63
C ALA A 3 37.37 4.91 6.00
N GLN A 4 37.65 5.83 6.92
CA GLN A 4 36.96 5.85 8.23
C GLN A 4 35.59 6.54 8.21
N HIS A 5 35.37 7.47 7.27
CA HIS A 5 34.07 8.11 7.12
C HIS A 5 33.07 7.19 6.41
N SER A 6 33.49 6.45 5.38
CA SER A 6 32.63 5.45 4.74
C SER A 6 32.25 4.31 5.69
N ARG A 7 33.17 3.90 6.59
CA ARG A 7 32.87 2.89 7.61
C ARG A 7 31.84 3.34 8.65
N ARG A 8 31.87 4.63 9.06
CA ARG A 8 30.86 5.16 9.99
C ARG A 8 29.48 5.30 9.34
N ALA A 9 29.42 5.70 8.10
CA ALA A 9 28.18 5.78 7.35
C ALA A 9 27.55 4.39 7.14
N LEU A 10 28.38 3.38 6.81
CA LEU A 10 27.91 2.00 6.69
C LEU A 10 27.48 1.38 8.04
N GLN A 11 28.16 1.70 9.13
CA GLN A 11 27.78 1.23 10.47
C GLN A 11 26.44 1.84 10.93
N ILE A 12 26.19 3.10 10.58
CA ILE A 12 24.92 3.78 10.86
C ILE A 12 23.80 3.16 10.00
N ALA A 13 24.08 2.82 8.74
CA ALA A 13 23.11 2.18 7.87
C ALA A 13 22.81 0.73 8.26
N ALA A 14 23.80 -0.04 8.68
CA ALA A 14 23.57 -1.38 9.23
C ALA A 14 22.75 -1.36 10.54
N GLY A 15 22.95 -0.34 11.37
CA GLY A 15 22.14 -0.08 12.57
C GLY A 15 20.71 0.37 12.22
N LEU A 16 20.54 1.20 11.20
CA LEU A 16 19.24 1.68 10.72
C LEU A 16 18.45 0.61 9.96
N VAL A 17 19.12 -0.28 9.24
CA VAL A 17 18.45 -1.43 8.59
C VAL A 17 17.94 -2.44 9.61
N ALA A 18 18.62 -2.63 10.73
CA ALA A 18 18.09 -3.41 11.84
C ALA A 18 16.92 -2.72 12.57
N ALA A 19 16.89 -1.38 12.54
CA ALA A 19 15.83 -0.57 13.14
C ALA A 19 14.67 -0.26 12.16
N GLY A 20 14.92 -0.26 10.85
CA GLY A 20 13.92 0.09 9.83
C GLY A 20 12.83 -0.95 9.57
N LEU A 21 12.92 -2.11 10.21
CA LEU A 21 11.94 -3.20 10.03
C LEU A 21 10.70 -3.08 10.91
N CYS A 22 10.53 -1.99 11.63
CA CYS A 22 9.51 -1.91 12.65
C CYS A 22 8.79 -0.55 12.76
N LEU A 23 8.85 0.27 11.75
CA LEU A 23 8.22 1.60 11.74
C LEU A 23 6.97 1.64 10.87
N THR A 24 5.97 0.86 11.24
CA THR A 24 4.62 1.10 10.78
C THR A 24 3.73 1.27 11.99
N ALA A 25 3.10 2.42 12.09
CA ALA A 25 2.14 2.88 13.08
C ALA A 25 2.70 3.72 14.23
N ALA A 26 3.37 4.77 13.90
CA ALA A 26 3.22 6.02 14.61
C ALA A 26 3.09 7.12 13.55
N PRO A 27 2.29 8.16 13.75
CA PRO A 27 2.39 9.32 12.90
C PRO A 27 3.82 9.83 13.05
N GLN A 28 4.67 9.46 12.12
CA GLN A 28 5.92 10.14 11.99
C GLN A 28 5.56 11.54 11.54
N ALA A 29 5.70 12.47 12.47
CA ALA A 29 6.09 13.80 12.07
C ALA A 29 7.36 13.61 11.22
N LEU A 30 7.17 13.56 9.95
CA LEU A 30 8.16 13.26 8.95
C LEU A 30 9.21 14.32 8.95
N ALA A 31 10.38 13.93 9.33
CA ALA A 31 11.54 14.50 8.68
C ALA A 31 11.54 13.97 7.24
N ALA A 32 10.77 14.59 6.39
CA ALA A 32 10.97 14.46 4.97
C ALA A 32 12.18 15.28 4.64
N ASP A 33 13.26 14.64 4.39
CA ASP A 33 14.28 15.29 3.59
C ASP A 33 14.89 14.31 2.60
N SER A 34 14.51 14.48 1.37
CA SER A 34 15.25 14.00 0.22
C SER A 34 15.49 15.09 -0.81
N GLY A 35 15.37 16.32 -0.42
CA GLY A 35 15.85 17.44 -1.21
C GLY A 35 17.08 18.04 -0.56
N SER A 36 18.14 18.27 -1.30
CA SER A 36 19.42 18.86 -0.89
C SER A 36 19.35 20.29 -0.33
N GLY A 37 18.28 20.63 0.36
CA GLY A 37 18.13 21.86 1.12
C GLY A 37 17.99 21.51 2.60
N SER A 38 18.91 21.94 3.41
CA SER A 38 18.72 21.90 4.87
C SER A 38 17.35 22.47 5.22
N PRO A 39 16.58 21.85 6.16
CA PRO A 39 15.31 22.40 6.59
C PRO A 39 15.49 23.88 6.91
N MET A 40 14.60 24.72 6.37
CA MET A 40 14.68 26.17 6.63
C MET A 40 14.42 26.40 8.11
N LYS A 41 15.48 26.62 8.87
CA LYS A 41 15.38 26.99 10.28
C LYS A 41 15.11 28.48 10.39
N LEU A 42 13.93 28.85 10.86
CA LEU A 42 13.64 30.20 11.24
C LEU A 42 14.37 30.56 12.53
N THR A 43 14.78 31.81 12.64
CA THR A 43 15.20 32.33 13.96
C THR A 43 13.98 32.45 14.87
N SER A 44 14.23 32.44 16.19
CA SER A 44 13.14 32.54 17.18
C SER A 44 12.31 33.83 17.03
N THR A 45 12.90 34.88 16.48
CA THR A 45 12.23 36.16 16.21
C THR A 45 11.33 36.06 14.98
N GLU A 46 11.78 35.43 13.91
CA GLU A 46 10.99 35.23 12.69
C GLU A 46 9.79 34.33 12.94
N ALA A 47 9.96 33.24 13.68
CA ALA A 47 8.87 32.34 14.00
C ALA A 47 7.84 32.99 14.95
N LYS A 48 8.26 33.79 15.93
CA LYS A 48 7.33 34.58 16.77
C LYS A 48 6.56 35.60 15.95
N LYS A 49 7.22 36.24 14.97
CA LYS A 49 6.56 37.19 14.06
C LYS A 49 5.57 36.50 13.13
N LEU A 50 5.89 35.32 12.65
CA LEU A 50 4.97 34.50 11.84
C LEU A 50 3.80 34.00 12.68
N ALA A 51 4.05 33.47 13.86
CA ALA A 51 3.03 33.01 14.79
C ALA A 51 2.02 34.10 15.20
N ALA A 52 2.48 35.33 15.36
CA ALA A 52 1.60 36.46 15.68
C ALA A 52 0.62 36.84 14.57
N ASN A 53 0.86 36.40 13.34
CA ASN A 53 0.08 36.74 12.16
C ASN A 53 -0.74 35.58 11.59
N VAL A 54 -0.70 34.42 12.21
CA VAL A 54 -1.42 33.23 11.74
C VAL A 54 -2.50 32.87 12.74
N THR A 55 -3.75 32.84 12.31
CA THR A 55 -4.84 32.27 13.09
C THR A 55 -4.79 30.77 12.94
N LEU A 56 -4.29 30.07 13.98
CA LEU A 56 -4.20 28.63 13.98
C LEU A 56 -5.40 27.99 14.64
N ASP A 57 -5.52 26.69 14.40
CA ASP A 57 -6.44 25.83 15.09
C ASP A 57 -6.30 26.00 16.62
N PRO A 58 -7.37 26.26 17.35
CA PRO A 58 -7.35 26.39 18.82
C PRO A 58 -6.78 25.18 19.54
N TYR A 59 -6.68 24.03 18.91
CA TYR A 59 -6.00 22.85 19.47
C TYR A 59 -4.59 23.18 19.98
N VAL A 60 -3.91 24.11 19.36
CA VAL A 60 -2.57 24.56 19.77
C VAL A 60 -2.63 25.60 20.90
N LYS A 61 -3.81 26.14 21.20
CA LYS A 61 -4.03 27.17 22.23
C LYS A 61 -4.77 26.69 23.48
N ALA A 62 -4.90 25.37 23.68
CA ALA A 62 -5.63 24.83 24.83
C ALA A 62 -5.12 25.30 26.22
N GLU A 63 -3.94 25.89 26.28
CA GLU A 63 -3.41 26.48 27.52
C GLU A 63 -3.81 27.95 27.77
N ASP A 64 -4.52 28.61 26.86
CA ASP A 64 -4.73 30.06 26.95
C ASP A 64 -6.22 30.49 26.89
N THR A 65 -7.16 29.57 27.07
CA THR A 65 -8.59 29.90 27.11
C THR A 65 -9.09 30.29 28.51
N THR A 66 -8.59 31.38 29.06
CA THR A 66 -9.30 32.12 30.10
C THR A 66 -9.96 33.37 29.49
N GLY A 67 -10.81 33.18 28.53
CA GLY A 67 -11.66 34.22 27.98
C GLY A 67 -13.10 33.96 28.35
N THR A 68 -13.64 34.73 29.24
CA THR A 68 -15.03 34.74 29.66
C THR A 68 -16.00 34.79 28.48
N GLN A 69 -16.77 33.72 28.29
CA GLN A 69 -17.98 33.75 27.47
C GLN A 69 -19.01 34.68 28.06
N LYS A 70 -19.57 35.54 27.24
CA LYS A 70 -20.81 36.27 27.57
C LYS A 70 -21.98 35.39 27.14
N ASP A 71 -22.72 34.94 28.11
CA ASP A 71 -24.07 34.43 27.91
C ASP A 71 -24.99 35.56 27.43
N ASP A 72 -25.49 35.43 26.21
CA ASP A 72 -26.78 35.98 25.78
C ASP A 72 -27.04 35.58 24.32
N ALA A 73 -27.76 34.54 24.08
CA ALA A 73 -28.57 34.40 22.86
C ALA A 73 -29.80 33.54 23.14
N THR A 74 -30.95 34.16 23.13
CA THR A 74 -32.26 33.53 23.13
C THR A 74 -32.45 32.77 21.81
N ALA A 75 -32.66 31.46 21.89
CA ALA A 75 -32.99 30.61 20.79
C ALA A 75 -34.25 31.02 20.05
N PRO A 76 -34.30 30.98 18.70
CA PRO A 76 -35.56 31.11 17.99
C PRO A 76 -36.40 29.86 18.20
N ALA A 77 -37.73 30.08 18.34
CA ALA A 77 -38.69 29.06 18.62
C ALA A 77 -38.73 27.94 17.58
N ALA A 78 -38.61 26.71 18.03
CA ALA A 78 -38.76 25.52 17.23
C ALA A 78 -40.15 25.41 16.62
N ASN A 79 -40.21 25.11 15.32
CA ASN A 79 -41.42 24.63 14.67
C ASN A 79 -41.77 23.25 15.22
N THR A 80 -42.88 23.16 15.88
CA THR A 80 -43.44 21.90 16.37
C THR A 80 -44.27 21.25 15.29
N ASP A 81 -43.71 20.21 14.68
CA ASP A 81 -44.51 19.12 14.13
C ASP A 81 -43.76 17.79 14.21
N ALA A 82 -44.46 16.82 14.82
CA ALA A 82 -44.05 15.47 15.14
C ALA A 82 -43.14 15.32 16.39
N ALA A 83 -43.82 15.00 17.50
CA ALA A 83 -43.19 14.57 18.75
C ALA A 83 -42.57 13.16 18.54
N ALA A 84 -41.31 13.11 18.07
CA ALA A 84 -40.42 12.03 18.45
C ALA A 84 -40.17 12.20 19.96
N THR A 85 -40.33 11.16 20.73
CA THR A 85 -39.90 11.12 22.12
C THR A 85 -38.40 11.44 22.14
N ALA A 86 -38.05 12.59 22.70
CA ALA A 86 -36.64 13.02 22.79
C ALA A 86 -35.86 11.94 23.55
N THR A 87 -35.07 11.19 22.87
CA THR A 87 -34.12 10.24 23.46
C THR A 87 -33.08 11.06 24.22
N ASP A 88 -32.67 10.61 25.39
CA ASP A 88 -31.60 11.25 26.16
C ASP A 88 -30.34 11.29 25.25
N PRO A 89 -29.73 12.46 24.95
CA PRO A 89 -28.58 12.60 24.10
C PRO A 89 -27.36 11.77 24.59
N ASN A 90 -27.32 11.40 25.86
CA ASN A 90 -26.30 10.53 26.45
C ASN A 90 -26.55 9.03 26.31
N THR A 91 -27.67 8.64 25.69
CA THR A 91 -27.96 7.22 25.48
C THR A 91 -26.85 6.57 24.67
N LYS A 92 -26.18 5.59 25.26
CA LYS A 92 -25.04 4.91 24.60
C LYS A 92 -25.53 4.02 23.47
N VAL A 93 -24.69 3.95 22.45
CA VAL A 93 -24.87 3.11 21.28
C VAL A 93 -23.76 2.05 21.27
N THR A 94 -24.12 0.83 20.97
CA THR A 94 -23.16 -0.27 20.80
C THR A 94 -22.92 -0.49 19.31
N MET A 95 -21.65 -0.48 18.90
CA MET A 95 -21.26 -0.88 17.55
C MET A 95 -20.79 -2.33 17.57
N THR A 96 -21.41 -3.18 16.78
CA THR A 96 -21.09 -4.61 16.72
C THR A 96 -20.63 -4.98 15.31
N ALA A 97 -19.43 -5.53 15.18
CA ALA A 97 -18.93 -6.04 13.90
C ALA A 97 -19.80 -7.21 13.40
N LYS A 98 -20.22 -7.16 12.16
CA LYS A 98 -21.09 -8.15 11.51
C LYS A 98 -20.34 -8.99 10.48
N SER A 99 -19.61 -8.35 9.59
CA SER A 99 -18.78 -9.02 8.59
C SER A 99 -17.48 -8.27 8.37
N THR A 100 -16.50 -8.98 7.86
CA THR A 100 -15.21 -8.40 7.47
C THR A 100 -14.81 -8.94 6.11
N LEU A 101 -14.47 -8.04 5.19
CA LEU A 101 -13.82 -8.34 3.94
C LEU A 101 -12.34 -8.01 4.09
N GLU A 102 -11.49 -9.03 4.02
CA GLU A 102 -10.05 -8.84 4.13
C GLU A 102 -9.46 -8.48 2.76
N GLY A 103 -8.96 -7.27 2.63
CA GLY A 103 -8.07 -6.86 1.58
C GLY A 103 -6.61 -6.96 2.03
N VAL A 104 -5.68 -6.93 1.10
CA VAL A 104 -4.26 -7.06 1.43
C VAL A 104 -3.41 -6.03 0.71
N ARG A 105 -2.43 -5.56 1.43
CA ARG A 105 -1.29 -4.84 0.95
C ARG A 105 -0.02 -5.61 1.25
N GLY A 106 1.02 -5.34 0.53
CA GLY A 106 2.32 -5.92 0.78
C GLY A 106 2.88 -6.64 -0.44
N LEU A 107 3.96 -7.36 -0.22
CA LEU A 107 4.61 -8.09 -1.28
C LEU A 107 3.75 -9.29 -1.68
N GLY A 108 3.64 -9.51 -2.97
CA GLY A 108 2.92 -10.65 -3.53
C GLY A 108 3.79 -11.46 -4.49
N ALA A 109 3.59 -12.77 -4.49
CA ALA A 109 4.24 -13.69 -5.41
C ALA A 109 3.24 -14.67 -5.99
N THR A 110 3.50 -15.14 -7.20
CA THR A 110 2.81 -16.30 -7.76
C THR A 110 3.72 -17.51 -7.74
N VAL A 111 3.15 -18.68 -7.48
CA VAL A 111 3.85 -19.96 -7.41
C VAL A 111 3.12 -20.97 -8.28
N PRO A 112 3.78 -21.65 -9.23
CA PRO A 112 3.13 -22.66 -10.05
C PRO A 112 2.48 -23.77 -9.20
N ALA A 113 1.22 -24.09 -9.50
CA ALA A 113 0.44 -25.11 -8.78
C ALA A 113 0.20 -26.36 -9.63
N GLY A 114 1.07 -26.66 -10.57
CA GLY A 114 0.99 -27.86 -11.39
C GLY A 114 1.22 -27.64 -12.88
N LYS A 115 1.00 -28.70 -13.68
CA LYS A 115 1.32 -28.72 -15.11
C LYS A 115 0.27 -28.00 -16.00
N LYS A 116 -0.88 -27.61 -15.44
CA LYS A 116 -1.99 -27.03 -16.21
C LYS A 116 -1.98 -25.52 -16.28
N GLY A 117 -0.97 -24.86 -15.70
CA GLY A 117 -0.90 -23.42 -15.63
C GLY A 117 -1.63 -22.81 -14.41
N ASP A 118 -2.20 -23.65 -13.54
CA ASP A 118 -2.77 -23.22 -12.25
C ASP A 118 -1.64 -22.65 -11.36
N TYR A 119 -1.98 -21.73 -10.49
CA TYR A 119 -0.98 -21.07 -9.65
C TYR A 119 -1.56 -20.58 -8.32
N TYR A 120 -0.70 -20.51 -7.34
CA TYR A 120 -0.98 -19.82 -6.09
C TYR A 120 -0.63 -18.35 -6.20
N SER A 121 -1.43 -17.48 -5.63
CA SER A 121 -1.01 -16.16 -5.20
C SER A 121 -0.76 -16.19 -3.69
N VAL A 122 0.41 -15.71 -3.28
CA VAL A 122 0.82 -15.64 -1.89
C VAL A 122 1.15 -14.20 -1.57
N ASN A 123 0.59 -13.69 -0.48
CA ASN A 123 0.84 -12.32 -0.03
C ASN A 123 1.52 -12.32 1.34
N SER A 124 2.46 -11.40 1.54
CA SER A 124 3.21 -11.27 2.79
C SER A 124 2.34 -11.09 4.03
N MET A 125 1.10 -10.63 3.85
CA MET A 125 0.16 -10.43 4.96
C MET A 125 -0.74 -11.65 5.23
N GLY A 126 -0.38 -12.80 4.69
CA GLY A 126 -1.04 -14.05 5.01
C GLY A 126 -2.23 -14.42 4.15
N ASN A 127 -2.52 -13.67 3.09
CA ASN A 127 -3.55 -14.10 2.13
C ASN A 127 -2.96 -15.03 1.09
N VAL A 128 -3.66 -16.12 0.85
CA VAL A 128 -3.26 -17.17 -0.08
C VAL A 128 -4.47 -17.61 -0.89
N GLN A 129 -4.31 -17.70 -2.21
CA GLN A 129 -5.38 -18.14 -3.10
C GLN A 129 -4.82 -19.10 -4.15
N LEU A 130 -5.63 -20.09 -4.53
CA LEU A 130 -5.37 -20.90 -5.72
C LEU A 130 -6.20 -20.37 -6.88
N HIS A 131 -5.53 -20.17 -8.00
CA HIS A 131 -6.15 -19.75 -9.25
C HIS A 131 -5.98 -20.82 -10.32
N ALA A 132 -7.02 -21.04 -11.10
CA ALA A 132 -6.92 -21.79 -12.33
C ALA A 132 -6.10 -21.00 -13.38
N ALA A 133 -5.65 -21.65 -14.44
CA ALA A 133 -4.86 -21.02 -15.49
C ALA A 133 -5.54 -19.80 -16.14
N ASP A 134 -6.88 -19.81 -16.17
CA ASP A 134 -7.67 -18.66 -16.63
C ASP A 134 -7.77 -17.53 -15.59
N GLY A 135 -7.14 -17.70 -14.41
CA GLY A 135 -7.11 -16.76 -13.29
C GLY A 135 -8.38 -16.71 -12.46
N SER A 136 -9.34 -17.61 -12.70
CA SER A 136 -10.47 -17.76 -11.79
C SER A 136 -9.99 -18.33 -10.45
N GLU A 137 -10.54 -17.78 -9.36
CA GLU A 137 -10.24 -18.27 -8.00
C GLU A 137 -10.87 -19.65 -7.78
N THR A 138 -10.06 -20.61 -7.35
CA THR A 138 -10.53 -21.95 -6.95
C THR A 138 -10.88 -21.97 -5.47
N TRP A 139 -9.98 -21.45 -4.64
CA TRP A 139 -10.19 -21.24 -3.22
C TRP A 139 -9.29 -20.10 -2.71
N ALA A 140 -9.70 -19.50 -1.61
CA ALA A 140 -8.95 -18.45 -0.91
C ALA A 140 -8.88 -18.71 0.58
N ARG A 141 -7.75 -18.34 1.18
CA ARG A 141 -7.56 -18.33 2.62
C ARG A 141 -7.10 -16.93 3.03
N THR A 142 -7.76 -16.41 4.02
CA THR A 142 -7.42 -15.12 4.62
C THR A 142 -6.52 -15.28 5.84
N SER A 143 -5.82 -14.22 6.19
CA SER A 143 -4.87 -14.25 7.30
C SER A 143 -5.50 -14.62 8.62
N SER A 144 -6.71 -14.14 8.91
CA SER A 144 -7.44 -14.43 10.15
C SER A 144 -7.77 -15.91 10.31
N SER A 145 -8.01 -16.60 9.21
CA SER A 145 -8.36 -18.03 9.24
C SER A 145 -7.26 -18.94 9.81
N PHE A 146 -6.00 -18.53 9.67
CA PHE A 146 -4.88 -19.32 10.16
C PHE A 146 -4.75 -19.33 11.69
N TYR A 147 -5.17 -18.29 12.37
CA TYR A 147 -5.13 -18.25 13.84
C TYR A 147 -6.02 -19.34 14.46
N THR A 148 -7.15 -19.59 13.84
CA THR A 148 -8.03 -20.70 14.25
C THR A 148 -7.35 -22.04 14.06
N ASP A 149 -6.71 -22.26 12.91
CA ASP A 149 -6.01 -23.50 12.60
C ASP A 149 -4.82 -23.75 13.54
N TRP A 150 -4.08 -22.69 13.89
CA TRP A 150 -2.95 -22.77 14.80
C TRP A 150 -3.37 -22.82 16.27
N GLN A 151 -4.64 -22.60 16.58
CA GLN A 151 -5.18 -22.54 17.95
C GLN A 151 -4.47 -21.49 18.82
N VAL A 152 -4.08 -20.37 18.22
CA VAL A 152 -3.47 -19.24 18.91
C VAL A 152 -4.39 -18.04 18.85
N LYS A 153 -4.34 -17.23 19.89
CA LYS A 153 -5.04 -15.95 19.87
C LYS A 153 -4.18 -14.94 19.09
N PRO A 154 -4.79 -14.26 18.13
CA PRO A 154 -4.08 -13.19 17.45
C PRO A 154 -3.68 -12.12 18.47
N LEU A 155 -2.54 -11.51 18.19
CA LEU A 155 -2.13 -10.34 18.91
C LEU A 155 -3.10 -9.20 18.60
N GLN A 156 -3.60 -8.54 19.62
CA GLN A 156 -4.41 -7.34 19.46
C GLN A 156 -3.51 -6.11 19.46
N VAL A 157 -3.54 -5.38 18.36
CA VAL A 157 -2.89 -4.09 18.24
C VAL A 157 -3.93 -3.02 18.57
N TRP A 158 -3.61 -2.10 19.49
CA TRP A 158 -4.40 -0.90 19.78
C TRP A 158 -5.87 -1.13 20.20
N ARG A 159 -6.18 -2.30 20.76
CA ARG A 159 -7.49 -2.64 21.37
C ARG A 159 -8.38 -3.59 20.61
N VAL A 160 -8.23 -3.84 19.30
CA VAL A 160 -9.37 -4.41 18.61
C VAL A 160 -9.11 -5.51 17.60
N GLU A 161 -8.05 -5.49 16.84
CA GLU A 161 -7.94 -6.41 15.72
C GLU A 161 -6.70 -7.28 15.74
N PRO A 162 -6.82 -8.52 15.20
CA PRO A 162 -5.71 -9.43 15.18
C PRO A 162 -4.59 -8.91 14.26
N TYR A 163 -3.39 -8.87 14.79
CA TYR A 163 -2.21 -8.64 13.96
C TYR A 163 -2.06 -9.76 12.95
N PRO A 164 -1.88 -9.47 11.65
CA PRO A 164 -1.79 -10.51 10.65
C PRO A 164 -0.54 -11.36 10.82
N PRO A 165 -0.61 -12.65 10.50
CA PRO A 165 0.59 -13.42 10.32
C PRO A 165 1.35 -12.89 9.11
N GLN A 166 2.65 -12.72 9.25
CA GLN A 166 3.49 -12.26 8.16
C GLN A 166 4.18 -13.45 7.50
N ILE A 167 3.74 -13.81 6.30
CA ILE A 167 4.44 -14.80 5.48
C ILE A 167 5.80 -14.23 5.10
N LEU A 168 6.85 -14.99 5.35
CA LEU A 168 8.21 -14.58 5.06
C LEU A 168 8.46 -14.64 3.56
N MET A 169 8.46 -13.50 2.92
CA MET A 169 8.64 -13.36 1.48
C MET A 169 10.00 -12.74 1.15
N GLY A 170 11.08 -13.29 1.75
CA GLY A 170 12.39 -12.70 1.54
C GLY A 170 12.48 -11.29 2.11
N TYR A 171 12.02 -11.09 3.30
CA TYR A 171 11.87 -9.77 3.94
C TYR A 171 13.15 -8.93 3.99
N ASN A 172 14.30 -9.56 3.97
CA ASN A 172 15.59 -8.87 3.84
C ASN A 172 15.87 -8.37 2.42
N ALA A 173 15.00 -8.67 1.52
CA ALA A 173 15.10 -8.36 0.13
C ALA A 173 14.86 -6.89 -0.22
N VAL A 174 14.29 -6.13 0.65
CA VAL A 174 14.16 -4.68 0.49
C VAL A 174 15.51 -3.98 0.71
N SER A 175 16.46 -4.69 1.28
CA SER A 175 17.81 -4.17 1.46
C SER A 175 18.74 -4.66 0.34
N PRO A 176 19.42 -3.78 -0.38
CA PRO A 176 20.45 -4.15 -1.34
C PRO A 176 21.60 -4.95 -0.69
N PHE A 177 21.65 -4.92 0.65
CA PHE A 177 22.64 -5.64 1.44
C PHE A 177 22.25 -7.07 1.83
N SER A 178 21.02 -7.47 1.53
CA SER A 178 20.49 -8.79 1.87
C SER A 178 19.60 -9.34 0.76
N PRO A 179 20.12 -9.56 -0.45
CA PRO A 179 19.34 -10.18 -1.51
C PRO A 179 18.93 -11.60 -1.06
N ASN A 180 17.66 -11.89 -1.12
CA ASN A 180 17.11 -13.19 -0.80
C ASN A 180 16.42 -13.78 -2.01
N SER A 181 16.51 -15.06 -2.13
CA SER A 181 15.63 -15.85 -2.97
C SER A 181 14.33 -16.20 -2.23
N ASP A 182 13.37 -16.76 -2.94
CA ASP A 182 12.07 -17.18 -2.47
C ASP A 182 12.18 -18.09 -1.23
N SER A 183 12.11 -17.54 -0.04
CA SER A 183 12.52 -18.27 1.14
C SER A 183 11.38 -18.78 2.00
N GLY A 184 10.30 -18.08 2.08
CA GLY A 184 9.23 -18.40 3.04
C GLY A 184 8.05 -19.18 2.48
N TYR A 185 8.09 -19.65 1.24
CA TYR A 185 7.01 -20.44 0.64
C TYR A 185 7.53 -21.38 -0.46
N SER A 186 6.81 -22.47 -0.69
CA SER A 186 7.13 -23.47 -1.73
C SER A 186 5.89 -24.29 -2.06
N ALA A 187 5.79 -24.81 -3.28
CA ALA A 187 4.73 -25.72 -3.69
C ALA A 187 5.28 -27.09 -4.08
N GLY A 188 4.57 -28.14 -3.76
CA GLY A 188 4.88 -29.51 -4.12
C GLY A 188 3.89 -30.49 -3.52
N ASP A 189 3.71 -31.67 -4.14
CA ASP A 189 2.76 -32.67 -3.70
C ASP A 189 3.31 -33.42 -2.46
N LEU A 190 2.82 -33.06 -1.28
CA LEU A 190 3.12 -33.70 0.00
C LEU A 190 2.01 -34.64 0.44
N THR A 191 0.77 -34.41 -0.02
CA THR A 191 -0.39 -35.25 0.29
C THR A 191 -0.42 -36.52 -0.54
N GLY A 192 0.28 -36.55 -1.68
CA GLY A 192 0.35 -37.67 -2.61
C GLY A 192 -0.89 -37.82 -3.50
N ASP A 193 -1.66 -36.72 -3.67
CA ASP A 193 -2.91 -36.72 -4.43
C ASP A 193 -2.75 -36.18 -5.86
N GLY A 194 -1.54 -35.78 -6.24
CA GLY A 194 -1.17 -35.31 -7.58
C GLY A 194 -1.41 -33.81 -7.80
N VAL A 195 -1.90 -33.08 -6.81
CA VAL A 195 -2.00 -31.62 -6.80
C VAL A 195 -0.91 -31.07 -5.88
N PRO A 196 -0.08 -30.13 -6.33
CA PRO A 196 0.92 -29.52 -5.46
C PRO A 196 0.26 -28.80 -4.28
N ASP A 197 0.69 -29.15 -3.07
CA ASP A 197 0.34 -28.46 -1.84
C ASP A 197 1.19 -27.21 -1.69
N LEU A 198 0.69 -26.20 -0.96
CA LEU A 198 1.45 -25.02 -0.63
C LEU A 198 1.97 -25.10 0.79
N VAL A 199 3.28 -24.90 0.96
CA VAL A 199 3.86 -24.65 2.28
C VAL A 199 4.29 -23.20 2.39
N PHE A 200 4.08 -22.62 3.57
CA PHE A 200 4.62 -21.31 3.90
C PHE A 200 5.07 -21.22 5.36
N SER A 201 5.99 -20.30 5.62
CA SER A 201 6.42 -19.89 6.94
C SER A 201 5.88 -18.51 7.25
N ALA A 202 5.11 -18.39 8.32
CA ALA A 202 4.52 -17.12 8.74
C ALA A 202 4.99 -16.74 10.15
N ARG A 203 5.50 -15.53 10.28
CA ARG A 203 5.82 -14.95 11.58
C ARG A 203 4.54 -14.59 12.30
N VAL A 204 4.47 -14.95 13.55
CA VAL A 204 3.35 -14.64 14.43
C VAL A 204 3.88 -13.91 15.66
N GLY A 205 3.34 -12.74 15.94
CA GLY A 205 3.63 -12.01 17.16
C GLY A 205 2.79 -12.54 18.31
N SER A 206 3.40 -12.73 19.48
CA SER A 206 2.68 -12.96 20.73
C SER A 206 2.43 -11.65 21.48
N THR A 207 1.41 -11.64 22.32
CA THR A 207 1.16 -10.50 23.21
C THR A 207 2.21 -10.39 24.33
N PRO A 208 2.54 -9.20 24.80
CA PRO A 208 2.07 -7.94 24.27
C PRO A 208 2.63 -7.73 22.88
N TYR A 209 1.93 -6.93 22.08
CA TYR A 209 2.44 -6.55 20.78
C TYR A 209 3.95 -6.37 20.87
N PRO A 210 4.69 -7.12 20.05
CA PRO A 210 6.09 -6.81 19.95
C PRO A 210 6.12 -5.41 19.40
N ARG A 211 6.02 -4.46 20.30
CA ARG A 211 6.58 -3.19 19.94
C ARG A 211 7.98 -3.61 19.56
N PRO A 212 8.35 -3.48 18.32
CA PRO A 212 9.71 -3.77 17.91
C PRO A 212 10.70 -2.98 18.73
N PHE A 213 10.18 -2.11 19.52
CA PHE A 213 10.76 -1.18 20.46
C PHE A 213 10.52 -1.53 21.92
N THR A 214 9.95 -2.67 22.25
CA THR A 214 9.90 -3.06 23.64
C THR A 214 11.32 -3.32 24.11
N SER A 215 11.59 -2.64 25.17
CA SER A 215 12.82 -2.70 25.90
C SER A 215 13.42 -4.11 25.94
N PRO A 216 14.75 -4.22 25.86
CA PRO A 216 15.42 -5.49 26.09
C PRO A 216 14.92 -6.12 27.38
N GLY A 217 14.39 -7.33 27.29
CA GLY A 217 13.87 -8.05 28.46
C GLY A 217 12.37 -8.33 28.44
N SER A 218 11.60 -7.83 27.44
CA SER A 218 10.25 -8.36 27.25
C SER A 218 10.32 -9.78 26.69
N ASP A 219 9.63 -10.70 27.34
CA ASP A 219 9.51 -12.13 26.93
C ASP A 219 8.69 -12.30 25.65
N LEU A 220 9.01 -11.52 24.63
CA LEU A 220 8.34 -11.60 23.36
C LEU A 220 8.88 -12.77 22.57
N SER A 221 8.22 -13.88 22.70
CA SER A 221 8.43 -15.00 21.80
C SER A 221 7.77 -14.71 20.46
N THR A 222 8.51 -14.17 19.52
CA THR A 222 8.14 -14.22 18.13
C THR A 222 8.53 -15.57 17.59
N GLY A 223 7.56 -16.39 17.17
CA GLY A 223 7.79 -17.63 16.49
C GLY A 223 7.32 -17.55 15.05
N THR A 224 7.66 -18.56 14.27
CA THR A 224 7.11 -18.79 12.95
C THR A 224 6.33 -20.08 12.90
N PHE A 225 5.11 -20.02 12.36
CA PHE A 225 4.37 -21.22 12.00
C PHE A 225 4.74 -21.60 10.57
N VAL A 226 5.22 -22.84 10.41
CA VAL A 226 5.30 -23.47 9.10
C VAL A 226 4.01 -24.25 8.89
N THR A 227 3.32 -23.94 7.80
CA THR A 227 1.97 -24.46 7.51
C THR A 227 1.94 -25.06 6.12
N VAL A 228 1.31 -26.23 5.99
CA VAL A 228 1.03 -26.90 4.72
C VAL A 228 -0.47 -26.82 4.46
N LEU A 229 -0.83 -26.29 3.31
CA LEU A 229 -2.20 -26.26 2.80
C LEU A 229 -2.36 -27.32 1.72
N ASP A 230 -3.42 -28.10 1.81
CA ASP A 230 -3.85 -29.03 0.77
C ASP A 230 -4.19 -28.29 -0.53
N GLY A 231 -3.59 -28.71 -1.62
CA GLY A 231 -3.72 -28.05 -2.91
C GLY A 231 -5.14 -28.02 -3.48
N LYS A 232 -5.94 -29.03 -3.19
CA LYS A 232 -7.31 -29.10 -3.72
C LYS A 232 -8.30 -28.25 -2.93
N THR A 233 -8.13 -28.18 -1.62
CA THR A 233 -9.15 -27.66 -0.70
C THR A 233 -8.75 -26.35 0.00
N GLY A 234 -7.46 -26.02 0.02
CA GLY A 234 -6.93 -24.93 0.83
C GLY A 234 -6.95 -25.20 2.35
N ALA A 235 -7.30 -26.41 2.76
CA ALA A 235 -7.33 -26.75 4.18
C ALA A 235 -5.92 -26.89 4.76
N THR A 236 -5.72 -26.46 5.99
CA THR A 236 -4.47 -26.72 6.72
C THR A 236 -4.37 -28.19 7.07
N VAL A 237 -3.44 -28.89 6.43
CA VAL A 237 -3.22 -30.34 6.64
C VAL A 237 -2.10 -30.63 7.62
N TRP A 238 -1.19 -29.68 7.84
CA TRP A 238 -0.16 -29.74 8.85
C TRP A 238 0.33 -28.34 9.23
N SER A 239 0.68 -28.14 10.50
CA SER A 239 1.37 -26.93 10.95
C SER A 239 2.23 -27.19 12.17
N LYS A 240 3.31 -26.43 12.35
CA LYS A 240 4.19 -26.50 13.51
C LYS A 240 4.87 -25.15 13.76
N LEU A 241 4.98 -24.82 15.07
CA LEU A 241 5.69 -23.62 15.52
C LEU A 241 7.20 -23.89 15.61
N TYR A 242 7.98 -22.97 15.05
CA TYR A 242 9.45 -22.92 15.08
C TYR A 242 9.93 -21.62 15.73
N ASN A 243 11.23 -21.55 16.08
CA ASN A 243 11.80 -20.29 16.59
C ASN A 243 11.79 -19.21 15.52
N TYR A 244 12.47 -19.48 14.41
CA TYR A 244 12.46 -18.64 13.22
C TYR A 244 12.74 -19.45 11.95
N ALA A 245 11.75 -20.10 11.45
CA ALA A 245 11.84 -20.83 10.18
C ALA A 245 11.89 -19.82 9.01
N SER A 246 13.09 -19.35 8.71
CA SER A 246 13.29 -18.29 7.71
C SER A 246 13.10 -18.76 6.28
N MET A 247 13.30 -20.06 6.02
CA MET A 247 13.15 -20.67 4.70
C MET A 247 12.42 -22.00 4.77
N VAL A 248 11.60 -22.24 3.76
CA VAL A 248 10.94 -23.52 3.50
C VAL A 248 11.09 -23.89 2.04
N LYS A 249 11.35 -25.17 1.77
CA LYS A 249 11.45 -25.68 0.40
C LYS A 249 10.97 -27.12 0.34
N ILE A 250 10.22 -27.49 -0.69
CA ILE A 250 9.89 -28.86 -0.99
C ILE A 250 10.84 -29.37 -2.06
N VAL A 251 11.57 -30.42 -1.74
CA VAL A 251 12.52 -31.09 -2.64
C VAL A 251 12.25 -32.59 -2.64
N ASP A 252 11.86 -33.10 -3.78
CA ASP A 252 11.57 -34.54 -3.99
C ASP A 252 10.70 -35.16 -2.88
N GLY A 253 9.55 -34.48 -2.59
CA GLY A 253 8.58 -34.91 -1.57
C GLY A 253 9.06 -34.77 -0.12
N THR A 254 10.18 -34.10 0.11
CA THR A 254 10.68 -33.75 1.45
C THR A 254 10.49 -32.25 1.70
N LEU A 255 9.83 -31.90 2.77
CA LEU A 255 9.75 -30.52 3.25
C LEU A 255 11.02 -30.17 4.03
N LEU A 256 11.81 -29.24 3.55
CA LEU A 256 12.98 -28.68 4.21
C LEU A 256 12.59 -27.39 4.94
N ILE A 257 12.98 -27.25 6.21
CA ILE A 257 12.70 -26.12 7.06
C ILE A 257 14.01 -25.62 7.68
N ALA A 258 14.43 -24.41 7.35
CA ALA A 258 15.61 -23.79 7.89
C ALA A 258 15.23 -22.89 9.08
N ASP A 259 15.48 -23.39 10.28
CA ASP A 259 15.18 -22.69 11.55
C ASP A 259 16.45 -22.04 12.11
N ALA A 260 16.35 -20.77 12.49
CA ALA A 260 17.41 -20.05 13.18
C ALA A 260 17.07 -19.90 14.67
N PRO A 261 18.08 -19.83 15.57
CA PRO A 261 17.80 -19.63 17.00
C PRO A 261 17.10 -18.31 17.28
N ARG A 262 17.20 -17.37 16.36
CA ARG A 262 16.68 -16.03 16.52
C ARG A 262 16.51 -15.23 15.27
N MET A 263 15.58 -14.25 15.36
CA MET A 263 15.24 -13.33 14.30
C MET A 263 16.08 -12.06 14.23
N SER A 264 16.61 -11.56 15.34
CA SER A 264 17.41 -10.31 15.39
C SER A 264 18.53 -10.37 16.43
N GLY A 265 19.57 -9.59 16.20
CA GLY A 265 20.81 -9.62 17.00
C GLY A 265 20.72 -9.23 18.46
N ASP A 266 19.62 -8.58 18.89
CA ASP A 266 19.57 -7.95 20.21
C ASP A 266 19.01 -8.82 21.33
N ALA A 267 18.46 -9.93 20.99
CA ALA A 267 17.87 -10.77 21.97
C ALA A 267 18.85 -11.92 22.34
N LYS A 268 18.89 -12.39 23.58
CA LYS A 268 19.78 -13.46 24.02
C LYS A 268 19.40 -14.77 23.37
N VAL A 269 20.29 -15.35 22.57
CA VAL A 269 20.10 -16.70 22.06
C VAL A 269 20.00 -17.65 23.28
N PRO A 270 18.98 -18.53 23.36
CA PRO A 270 18.93 -19.52 24.42
C PRO A 270 20.25 -20.30 24.47
N ALA A 271 20.78 -20.56 25.68
CA ALA A 271 22.01 -21.27 25.83
C ALA A 271 21.93 -22.64 25.11
N GLY A 272 22.88 -22.88 24.20
CA GLY A 272 22.94 -24.11 23.43
C GLY A 272 22.00 -24.24 22.24
N ALA A 273 21.19 -23.22 21.93
CA ALA A 273 20.39 -23.21 20.71
C ALA A 273 21.26 -22.97 19.48
N THR A 274 21.09 -23.82 18.45
CA THR A 274 21.81 -23.74 17.19
C THR A 274 20.84 -23.61 16.03
N ALA A 275 21.31 -23.11 14.87
CA ALA A 275 20.52 -23.12 13.64
C ALA A 275 20.44 -24.53 13.09
N THR A 276 19.23 -24.93 12.67
CA THR A 276 18.95 -26.31 12.20
C THR A 276 18.22 -26.30 10.87
N LEU A 277 18.51 -27.30 10.03
CA LEU A 277 17.70 -27.64 8.88
C LEU A 277 16.96 -28.94 9.18
N THR A 278 15.65 -28.89 9.16
CA THR A 278 14.80 -30.08 9.38
C THR A 278 14.23 -30.55 8.07
N GLY A 279 14.38 -31.82 7.75
CA GLY A 279 13.69 -32.46 6.63
C GLY A 279 12.57 -33.37 7.12
N ILE A 280 11.38 -33.22 6.53
CA ILE A 280 10.19 -34.01 6.89
C ILE A 280 9.64 -34.67 5.64
N ARG A 281 9.50 -35.99 5.66
CA ARG A 281 8.65 -36.72 4.73
C ARG A 281 7.38 -37.11 5.42
N PHE A 282 6.26 -36.95 4.76
CA PHE A 282 4.94 -37.24 5.28
C PHE A 282 4.48 -38.61 4.78
N SER A 283 3.63 -39.29 5.57
CA SER A 283 2.77 -40.36 5.08
C SER A 283 1.60 -39.76 4.30
N ALA A 284 0.95 -40.61 3.48
CA ALA A 284 -0.28 -40.16 2.81
C ALA A 284 -1.27 -39.59 3.83
N ALA A 285 -2.00 -38.55 3.42
CA ALA A 285 -2.95 -37.91 4.31
C ALA A 285 -4.02 -38.86 4.79
N THR A 286 -4.24 -38.88 6.11
CA THR A 286 -5.30 -39.68 6.75
C THR A 286 -6.20 -38.67 7.46
N ASP A 287 -7.52 -38.78 7.24
CA ASP A 287 -8.51 -37.85 7.81
C ASP A 287 -8.19 -36.36 7.57
N GLY A 288 -7.66 -36.07 6.39
CA GLY A 288 -7.29 -34.70 6.00
C GLY A 288 -6.08 -34.09 6.75
N LYS A 289 -5.25 -34.95 7.37
CA LYS A 289 -4.04 -34.51 8.07
C LYS A 289 -2.81 -35.28 7.61
N LEU A 290 -1.70 -34.56 7.49
CA LEU A 290 -0.40 -35.14 7.23
C LEU A 290 0.27 -35.55 8.54
N THR A 291 0.88 -36.70 8.55
CA THR A 291 1.68 -37.20 9.67
C THR A 291 3.12 -37.37 9.22
N PRO A 292 4.12 -36.82 9.96
CA PRO A 292 5.52 -37.04 9.66
C PRO A 292 5.86 -38.56 9.72
N ALA A 293 6.23 -39.13 8.57
CA ALA A 293 6.68 -40.53 8.49
C ALA A 293 8.18 -40.66 8.79
N LYS A 294 8.95 -39.68 8.36
CA LYS A 294 10.38 -39.61 8.64
C LYS A 294 10.78 -38.16 8.86
N THR A 295 11.55 -37.92 9.90
CA THR A 295 12.14 -36.61 10.20
C THR A 295 13.63 -36.79 10.50
N TRP A 296 14.42 -35.86 9.95
CA TRP A 296 15.83 -35.74 10.26
C TRP A 296 16.19 -34.26 10.51
N THR A 297 17.31 -34.03 11.17
CA THR A 297 17.80 -32.69 11.47
C THR A 297 19.30 -32.62 11.19
N PHE A 298 19.67 -31.65 10.36
CA PHE A 298 21.03 -31.21 10.21
C PHE A 298 21.25 -30.02 11.14
N ASP A 299 22.17 -30.14 12.07
CA ASP A 299 22.51 -29.11 13.05
C ASP A 299 23.83 -28.45 12.64
N THR A 300 23.81 -27.13 12.41
CA THR A 300 24.98 -26.36 12.04
C THR A 300 26.08 -26.34 13.11
N LYS A 301 25.72 -26.66 14.37
CA LYS A 301 26.57 -26.54 15.56
C LYS A 301 26.99 -25.11 15.90
N GLU A 302 26.33 -24.14 15.30
CA GLU A 302 26.65 -22.74 15.47
C GLU A 302 25.62 -22.08 16.42
N ALA A 303 26.07 -21.72 17.62
CA ALA A 303 25.23 -21.11 18.67
C ALA A 303 25.11 -19.57 18.53
N ARG A 304 25.67 -19.00 17.46
CA ARG A 304 25.63 -17.56 17.20
C ARG A 304 24.52 -17.22 16.23
N TYR A 305 24.27 -15.94 16.08
CA TYR A 305 23.36 -15.46 15.04
C TYR A 305 23.74 -16.05 13.69
N THR A 306 22.85 -16.88 13.19
CA THR A 306 23.04 -17.59 11.93
C THR A 306 21.90 -17.19 11.01
N ASN A 307 22.26 -16.73 9.82
CA ASN A 307 21.33 -16.39 8.76
C ASN A 307 21.42 -17.46 7.66
N TRP A 308 20.31 -18.09 7.33
CA TRP A 308 20.23 -18.98 6.18
C TRP A 308 20.30 -18.14 4.89
N GLY A 309 21.13 -18.57 3.94
CA GLY A 309 21.34 -17.87 2.68
C GLY A 309 20.37 -18.31 1.59
N ASP A 310 20.38 -19.58 1.22
CA ASP A 310 19.54 -20.15 0.17
C ASP A 310 19.35 -21.67 0.32
N ILE A 311 18.30 -22.20 -0.29
CA ILE A 311 18.03 -23.63 -0.47
C ILE A 311 17.75 -23.88 -1.95
N GLN A 312 18.60 -24.67 -2.63
CA GLN A 312 18.42 -25.01 -4.03
C GLN A 312 18.11 -26.49 -4.20
N ASP A 313 17.08 -26.80 -4.98
CA ASP A 313 16.80 -28.15 -5.46
C ASP A 313 17.83 -28.53 -6.54
N LEU A 314 18.57 -29.60 -6.31
CA LEU A 314 19.53 -30.15 -7.25
C LEU A 314 18.98 -31.34 -8.03
N GLY A 315 17.74 -31.74 -7.75
CA GLY A 315 17.10 -32.95 -8.26
C GLY A 315 17.62 -34.22 -7.62
N LYS A 316 16.93 -35.33 -7.87
CA LYS A 316 17.30 -36.68 -7.39
C LYS A 316 17.51 -36.77 -5.89
N GLY A 317 16.64 -36.11 -5.12
CA GLY A 317 16.66 -36.12 -3.66
C GLY A 317 17.85 -35.41 -3.05
N LYS A 318 18.45 -34.44 -3.73
CA LYS A 318 19.56 -33.62 -3.20
C LYS A 318 19.19 -32.15 -3.14
N ALA A 319 19.62 -31.48 -2.09
CA ALA A 319 19.49 -30.04 -1.91
C ALA A 319 20.85 -29.43 -1.57
N ALA A 320 21.12 -28.26 -2.16
CA ALA A 320 22.18 -27.38 -1.69
C ALA A 320 21.61 -26.39 -0.70
N VAL A 321 22.33 -26.13 0.37
CA VAL A 321 21.94 -25.17 1.40
C VAL A 321 23.13 -24.29 1.77
N SER A 322 22.84 -23.02 2.08
CA SER A 322 23.87 -22.12 2.59
C SER A 322 23.41 -21.42 3.88
N TRP A 323 24.36 -21.15 4.75
CA TRP A 323 24.14 -20.35 5.96
C TRP A 323 25.36 -19.50 6.28
N ASN A 324 25.12 -18.41 6.97
CA ASN A 324 26.13 -17.39 7.20
C ASN A 324 26.21 -17.04 8.68
N LEU A 325 27.41 -16.85 9.18
CA LEU A 325 27.70 -16.40 10.54
C LEU A 325 28.16 -14.97 10.51
N ALA A 326 27.45 -14.10 11.22
CA ALA A 326 27.85 -12.72 11.37
C ALA A 326 29.13 -12.62 12.21
N LYS A 327 29.96 -11.61 11.93
CA LYS A 327 31.09 -11.23 12.75
C LYS A 327 30.62 -10.82 14.13
N ALA A 328 31.16 -11.44 15.19
CA ALA A 328 30.86 -11.10 16.55
C ALA A 328 31.99 -11.51 17.50
N ASP A 329 32.27 -10.71 18.52
CA ASP A 329 33.18 -11.02 19.66
C ASP A 329 34.57 -11.58 19.25
N GLY A 330 35.17 -10.97 18.22
CA GLY A 330 36.49 -11.37 17.73
C GLY A 330 36.54 -12.59 16.85
N VAL A 331 35.38 -13.13 16.44
CA VAL A 331 35.28 -14.20 15.45
C VAL A 331 34.85 -13.62 14.12
N GLU A 332 35.61 -13.91 13.08
CA GLU A 332 35.34 -13.42 11.73
C GLU A 332 34.03 -13.97 11.14
N ALA A 333 33.46 -13.20 10.20
CA ALA A 333 32.33 -13.62 9.39
C ALA A 333 32.67 -14.87 8.55
N ARG A 334 31.72 -15.75 8.38
CA ARG A 334 31.86 -16.96 7.56
C ARG A 334 30.58 -17.32 6.83
N GLY A 335 30.73 -17.78 5.60
CA GLY A 335 29.70 -18.46 4.84
C GLY A 335 29.97 -19.96 4.76
N HIS A 336 28.89 -20.71 4.72
CA HIS A 336 28.93 -22.16 4.58
C HIS A 336 27.99 -22.59 3.46
N THR A 337 28.44 -23.54 2.65
CA THR A 337 27.61 -24.18 1.62
C THR A 337 27.75 -25.69 1.75
N ALA A 338 26.63 -26.40 1.74
CA ALA A 338 26.60 -27.86 1.81
C ALA A 338 25.62 -28.46 0.80
N VAL A 339 25.88 -29.68 0.38
CA VAL A 339 24.89 -30.53 -0.31
C VAL A 339 24.48 -31.66 0.59
N LEU A 340 23.18 -31.85 0.70
CA LEU A 340 22.55 -32.86 1.58
C LEU A 340 21.68 -33.78 0.74
N ASP A 341 21.60 -35.04 1.19
CA ASP A 341 20.56 -35.96 0.76
C ASP A 341 19.25 -35.64 1.52
N THR A 342 18.17 -35.38 0.80
CA THR A 342 16.91 -34.99 1.41
C THR A 342 16.17 -36.13 2.10
N THR A 343 16.62 -37.37 1.84
CA THR A 343 16.00 -38.58 2.44
C THR A 343 16.39 -38.77 3.90
N ASP A 344 17.60 -38.38 4.30
CA ASP A 344 18.13 -38.65 5.63
C ASP A 344 18.97 -37.50 6.23
N GLY A 345 19.19 -36.43 5.49
CA GLY A 345 19.99 -35.29 5.93
C GLY A 345 21.49 -35.53 5.88
N SER A 346 21.94 -36.64 5.30
CA SER A 346 23.38 -36.92 5.19
C SER A 346 24.08 -35.89 4.29
N VAL A 347 25.22 -35.40 4.77
CA VAL A 347 26.01 -34.38 4.09
C VAL A 347 26.92 -35.08 3.05
N ALA A 348 26.71 -34.75 1.77
CA ALA A 348 27.56 -35.19 0.70
C ALA A 348 28.90 -34.47 0.72
N TRP A 349 28.87 -33.17 0.91
CA TRP A 349 30.03 -32.33 1.12
C TRP A 349 29.61 -31.01 1.80
N ARG A 350 30.56 -30.35 2.45
CA ARG A 350 30.47 -28.99 2.99
C ARG A 350 31.72 -28.22 2.63
N THR A 351 31.56 -26.95 2.27
CA THR A 351 32.64 -26.00 1.99
C THR A 351 32.40 -24.72 2.78
N ASP A 352 33.48 -24.24 3.39
CA ASP A 352 33.45 -22.99 4.16
C ASP A 352 34.07 -21.86 3.34
N SER A 353 33.59 -20.66 3.45
CA SER A 353 34.08 -19.45 2.80
C SER A 353 34.19 -18.31 3.80
N VAL A 354 35.04 -17.35 3.51
CA VAL A 354 35.09 -16.08 4.27
C VAL A 354 34.01 -15.10 3.79
N LEU A 355 33.29 -15.43 2.70
CA LEU A 355 32.23 -14.67 2.12
C LEU A 355 30.89 -15.32 2.42
N TYR A 356 29.84 -14.51 2.54
CA TYR A 356 28.47 -14.97 2.73
C TYR A 356 27.88 -15.48 1.43
N SER A 357 27.43 -16.72 1.38
CA SER A 357 26.66 -17.25 0.26
C SER A 357 25.20 -16.82 0.40
N ARG A 358 24.71 -16.03 -0.57
CA ARG A 358 23.41 -15.41 -0.50
C ARG A 358 22.41 -15.94 -1.52
N ILE A 359 22.86 -16.20 -2.72
CA ILE A 359 22.03 -16.64 -3.84
C ILE A 359 22.77 -17.76 -4.54
N MET A 360 22.10 -18.89 -4.71
CA MET A 360 22.64 -20.04 -5.42
C MET A 360 21.75 -20.43 -6.59
N ARG A 361 22.34 -20.89 -7.69
CA ARG A 361 21.60 -21.43 -8.84
C ARG A 361 22.31 -22.65 -9.39
N LEU A 362 21.56 -23.63 -9.88
CA LEU A 362 22.08 -24.83 -10.48
C LEU A 362 22.49 -24.57 -11.94
N ASP A 363 23.75 -24.81 -12.29
CA ASP A 363 24.23 -25.00 -13.66
C ASP A 363 24.32 -26.50 -13.94
N ALA A 364 23.21 -27.06 -14.40
CA ALA A 364 23.06 -28.49 -14.60
C ALA A 364 23.99 -28.98 -15.73
N GLY A 365 24.19 -28.15 -16.76
CA GLY A 365 25.06 -28.47 -17.91
C GLY A 365 26.51 -28.71 -17.50
N ARG A 366 27.01 -27.89 -16.58
CA ARG A 366 28.40 -28.02 -16.08
C ARG A 366 28.49 -28.78 -14.76
N LYS A 367 27.36 -29.32 -14.25
CA LYS A 367 27.31 -30.07 -12.98
C LYS A 367 27.90 -29.29 -11.81
N ARG A 368 27.52 -28.02 -11.67
CA ARG A 368 28.01 -27.18 -10.60
C ARG A 368 26.89 -26.29 -10.03
N LEU A 369 27.08 -25.88 -8.80
CA LEU A 369 26.28 -24.86 -8.16
C LEU A 369 27.00 -23.52 -8.35
N VAL A 370 26.33 -22.52 -8.84
CA VAL A 370 26.83 -21.15 -8.98
C VAL A 370 26.26 -20.33 -7.83
N ALA A 371 27.12 -19.63 -7.12
CA ALA A 371 26.74 -18.79 -5.99
C ALA A 371 27.25 -17.37 -6.16
N VAL A 372 26.45 -16.41 -5.72
CA VAL A 372 26.93 -15.05 -5.45
C VAL A 372 27.24 -14.96 -3.96
N GLU A 373 28.48 -14.68 -3.67
CA GLU A 373 29.01 -14.58 -2.32
C GLU A 373 29.57 -13.18 -2.06
N GLN A 374 29.20 -12.57 -0.93
CA GLN A 374 29.66 -11.23 -0.62
C GLN A 374 30.37 -11.19 0.74
N ALA A 375 31.31 -10.27 0.87
CA ALA A 375 31.90 -9.93 2.16
C ALA A 375 30.87 -9.31 3.10
N ASP A 376 31.15 -9.38 4.41
CA ASP A 376 30.38 -8.56 5.35
C ASP A 376 30.54 -7.09 4.95
N VAL A 377 29.44 -6.42 4.70
CA VAL A 377 29.42 -5.03 4.24
C VAL A 377 30.08 -4.05 5.24
N ASN A 378 30.19 -4.46 6.49
CA ASN A 378 30.93 -3.70 7.50
C ASN A 378 32.46 -3.79 7.32
N ASP A 379 32.96 -4.81 6.63
CA ASP A 379 34.39 -5.00 6.37
C ASP A 379 34.80 -4.45 5.01
N ALA A 380 34.09 -4.82 3.94
CA ALA A 380 34.34 -4.36 2.56
C ALA A 380 33.12 -4.59 1.65
N VAL A 381 32.90 -3.70 0.70
CA VAL A 381 31.91 -3.91 -0.37
C VAL A 381 32.60 -4.73 -1.47
N HIS A 382 32.52 -6.03 -1.34
CA HIS A 382 33.15 -7.02 -2.21
C HIS A 382 32.24 -8.21 -2.42
N TYR A 383 32.16 -8.75 -3.65
CA TYR A 383 31.50 -10.01 -3.90
C TYR A 383 32.25 -10.86 -4.95
N GLU A 384 32.00 -12.14 -4.90
CA GLU A 384 32.47 -13.10 -5.88
C GLU A 384 31.32 -13.88 -6.52
N VAL A 385 31.46 -14.21 -7.78
CA VAL A 385 30.70 -15.28 -8.41
C VAL A 385 31.53 -16.55 -8.23
N ALA A 386 31.06 -17.46 -7.42
CA ALA A 386 31.73 -18.72 -7.12
C ALA A 386 31.00 -19.90 -7.76
N ALA A 387 31.76 -20.95 -8.08
CA ALA A 387 31.20 -22.20 -8.55
C ALA A 387 31.64 -23.34 -7.64
N TYR A 388 30.74 -24.26 -7.34
CA TYR A 388 31.00 -25.45 -6.56
C TYR A 388 30.73 -26.69 -7.41
N ASP A 389 31.71 -27.54 -7.56
CA ASP A 389 31.52 -28.83 -8.20
C ASP A 389 30.51 -29.69 -7.40
N LEU A 390 29.46 -30.16 -8.05
CA LEU A 390 28.35 -30.86 -7.35
C LEU A 390 28.79 -32.18 -6.71
N LYS A 391 29.86 -32.79 -7.17
CA LYS A 391 30.32 -34.08 -6.66
C LYS A 391 31.28 -33.92 -5.47
N THR A 392 32.15 -32.90 -5.53
CA THR A 392 33.27 -32.78 -4.58
C THR A 392 33.14 -31.61 -3.63
N GLY A 393 32.30 -30.64 -3.94
CA GLY A 393 32.18 -29.37 -3.20
C GLY A 393 33.39 -28.42 -3.46
N HIS A 394 34.27 -28.76 -4.41
CA HIS A 394 35.38 -27.87 -4.73
C HIS A 394 34.90 -26.51 -5.20
N ARG A 395 35.31 -25.47 -4.48
CA ARG A 395 34.94 -24.06 -4.76
C ARG A 395 36.01 -23.44 -5.69
N ALA A 396 35.55 -22.77 -6.71
CA ALA A 396 36.36 -21.94 -7.58
C ALA A 396 35.73 -20.54 -7.71
N THR A 397 36.53 -19.50 -7.57
CA THR A 397 36.13 -18.13 -7.89
C THR A 397 36.14 -17.96 -9.40
N LEU A 398 34.99 -17.58 -9.97
CA LEU A 398 34.84 -17.33 -11.40
C LEU A 398 35.07 -15.86 -11.75
N SER A 399 34.68 -14.95 -10.87
CA SER A 399 34.95 -13.51 -10.94
C SER A 399 34.83 -12.86 -9.58
N ALA A 400 35.50 -11.71 -9.42
CA ALA A 400 35.44 -10.90 -8.20
C ALA A 400 35.16 -9.45 -8.53
N ARG A 401 34.40 -8.76 -7.65
CA ARG A 401 34.02 -7.38 -7.86
C ARG A 401 34.07 -6.59 -6.56
N ASP A 402 34.55 -5.35 -6.66
CA ASP A 402 34.65 -4.41 -5.54
C ASP A 402 33.75 -3.19 -5.75
N ASN A 403 33.33 -2.56 -4.64
CA ASN A 403 32.52 -1.35 -4.58
C ASN A 403 31.12 -1.48 -5.21
N VAL A 404 30.61 -2.68 -5.33
CA VAL A 404 29.28 -3.00 -5.83
C VAL A 404 28.66 -4.12 -5.00
N VAL A 405 27.34 -4.11 -4.84
CA VAL A 405 26.58 -5.11 -4.10
C VAL A 405 25.73 -5.92 -5.08
N PRO A 406 25.83 -7.24 -5.08
CA PRO A 406 25.01 -8.08 -5.93
C PRO A 406 23.56 -8.11 -5.43
N THR A 407 22.59 -8.05 -6.34
CA THR A 407 21.16 -8.02 -5.99
C THR A 407 20.39 -9.22 -6.54
N ALA A 408 20.82 -9.81 -7.64
CA ALA A 408 20.16 -10.98 -8.24
C ALA A 408 21.13 -11.83 -9.05
N LEU A 409 20.80 -13.12 -9.21
CA LEU A 409 21.51 -14.09 -10.05
C LEU A 409 20.51 -14.94 -10.84
N ALA A 410 20.75 -15.10 -12.12
CA ALA A 410 20.09 -16.11 -12.94
C ALA A 410 21.13 -16.92 -13.74
N VAL A 411 20.81 -18.17 -13.99
CA VAL A 411 21.61 -19.11 -14.79
C VAL A 411 20.71 -19.69 -15.87
N GLY A 412 21.15 -19.71 -17.11
CA GLY A 412 20.41 -20.31 -18.21
C GLY A 412 20.97 -20.00 -19.57
N ASP A 413 20.53 -20.72 -20.60
CA ASP A 413 20.93 -20.57 -21.97
C ASP A 413 20.35 -19.27 -22.59
N LEU A 414 21.21 -18.29 -22.83
CA LEU A 414 20.89 -17.05 -23.53
C LEU A 414 21.39 -17.09 -25.01
N GLY A 415 21.80 -18.25 -25.49
CA GLY A 415 22.13 -18.49 -26.89
C GLY A 415 23.61 -18.29 -27.26
N ALA A 416 24.51 -18.19 -26.28
CA ALA A 416 25.92 -18.32 -26.53
C ALA A 416 26.28 -19.79 -26.78
N LYS A 417 27.24 -20.05 -27.67
CA LYS A 417 27.58 -21.41 -28.09
C LYS A 417 28.20 -22.30 -27.01
N THR A 418 28.35 -21.79 -25.78
CA THR A 418 29.16 -22.43 -24.70
C THR A 418 28.31 -23.02 -23.58
N GLY A 419 26.98 -23.13 -23.74
CA GLY A 419 26.04 -23.55 -22.68
C GLY A 419 25.56 -22.37 -21.83
N ASP A 420 25.04 -22.64 -20.65
CA ASP A 420 24.38 -21.62 -19.80
C ASP A 420 25.29 -20.41 -19.51
N GLU A 421 24.73 -19.22 -19.61
CA GLU A 421 25.28 -17.94 -19.19
C GLU A 421 24.81 -17.60 -17.80
N TYR A 422 25.51 -16.66 -17.15
CA TYR A 422 25.11 -16.12 -15.83
C TYR A 422 24.78 -14.65 -15.96
N ALA A 423 23.62 -14.30 -15.50
CA ALA A 423 23.19 -12.91 -15.36
C ALA A 423 23.30 -12.53 -13.88
N VAL A 424 24.09 -11.51 -13.59
CA VAL A 424 24.25 -10.95 -12.25
C VAL A 424 23.80 -9.50 -12.27
N SER A 425 22.94 -9.12 -11.36
CA SER A 425 22.63 -7.73 -11.11
C SER A 425 23.41 -7.21 -9.92
N GLU A 426 23.96 -6.00 -10.06
CA GLU A 426 24.76 -5.33 -9.03
C GLU A 426 24.38 -3.86 -8.92
N SER A 427 24.44 -3.29 -7.70
CA SER A 427 24.21 -1.88 -7.43
C SER A 427 25.45 -1.21 -6.86
N SER A 428 25.74 0.00 -7.32
CA SER A 428 26.77 0.88 -6.77
C SER A 428 26.11 2.01 -5.96
N PHE A 429 26.79 2.45 -4.91
CA PHE A 429 26.30 3.44 -3.96
C PHE A 429 27.24 4.66 -3.90
N ASP A 430 26.66 5.80 -3.55
CA ASP A 430 27.44 6.97 -3.17
C ASP A 430 27.79 6.96 -1.66
N GLU A 431 28.44 8.02 -1.21
CA GLU A 431 28.84 8.19 0.19
C GLU A 431 27.65 8.32 1.17
N ASN A 432 26.44 8.61 0.66
CA ASN A 432 25.19 8.69 1.41
C ASN A 432 24.37 7.42 1.32
N LEU A 433 24.91 6.35 0.74
CA LEU A 433 24.26 5.07 0.52
C LEU A 433 23.10 5.11 -0.49
N VAL A 434 23.04 6.14 -1.31
CA VAL A 434 22.08 6.25 -2.40
C VAL A 434 22.58 5.42 -3.59
N ILE A 435 21.71 4.66 -4.23
CA ILE A 435 22.06 3.83 -5.39
C ILE A 435 22.36 4.72 -6.59
N ASN A 436 23.64 4.80 -6.97
CA ASN A 436 24.06 5.58 -8.12
C ASN A 436 23.80 4.90 -9.46
N ALA A 437 23.93 3.59 -9.49
CA ALA A 437 23.70 2.81 -10.68
C ALA A 437 23.33 1.36 -10.34
N SER A 438 22.47 0.79 -11.14
CA SER A 438 22.17 -0.65 -11.16
C SER A 438 22.59 -1.21 -12.50
N THR A 439 23.39 -2.28 -12.49
CA THR A 439 23.95 -2.90 -13.69
C THR A 439 23.60 -4.37 -13.74
N ILE A 440 23.01 -4.81 -14.84
CA ILE A 440 22.89 -6.23 -15.17
C ILE A 440 24.08 -6.59 -16.04
N ARG A 441 24.83 -7.59 -15.62
CA ARG A 441 25.95 -8.17 -16.40
C ARG A 441 25.62 -9.60 -16.78
N VAL A 442 25.67 -9.91 -18.05
CA VAL A 442 25.61 -11.27 -18.54
C VAL A 442 27.03 -11.71 -18.90
N VAL A 443 27.46 -12.77 -18.27
CA VAL A 443 28.84 -13.28 -18.37
C VAL A 443 28.88 -14.70 -18.91
N ASN A 444 29.98 -15.06 -19.46
CA ASN A 444 30.20 -16.42 -19.96
C ASN A 444 30.30 -17.40 -18.78
N GLY A 445 29.58 -18.52 -18.85
CA GLY A 445 29.55 -19.50 -17.77
C GLY A 445 30.91 -20.16 -17.51
N ASP A 446 31.79 -20.29 -18.52
CA ASP A 446 33.13 -20.87 -18.32
C ASP A 446 34.15 -19.86 -17.78
N ASN A 447 33.91 -18.58 -18.01
CA ASN A 447 34.76 -17.50 -17.55
C ASN A 447 33.89 -16.28 -17.25
N ALA A 448 33.50 -16.09 -15.98
CA ALA A 448 32.62 -15.01 -15.56
C ALA A 448 33.28 -13.62 -15.57
N ASP A 449 34.60 -13.52 -15.81
CA ASP A 449 35.23 -12.22 -16.11
C ASP A 449 34.94 -11.78 -17.55
N LYS A 450 34.59 -12.72 -18.42
CA LYS A 450 34.20 -12.41 -19.79
C LYS A 450 32.76 -11.95 -19.87
N VAL A 451 32.55 -10.64 -19.81
CA VAL A 451 31.26 -10.02 -20.02
C VAL A 451 30.86 -10.17 -21.49
N LEU A 452 29.69 -10.75 -21.72
CA LEU A 452 29.07 -10.86 -23.05
C LEU A 452 28.33 -9.58 -23.42
N TRP A 453 27.61 -9.06 -22.48
CA TRP A 453 26.97 -7.75 -22.54
C TRP A 453 26.57 -7.24 -21.13
N SER A 454 26.30 -5.95 -21.03
CA SER A 454 25.79 -5.34 -19.80
C SER A 454 24.78 -4.25 -20.11
N SER A 455 23.87 -4.02 -19.16
CA SER A 455 22.90 -2.94 -19.20
C SER A 455 22.96 -2.19 -17.87
N THR A 456 23.19 -0.89 -17.91
CA THR A 456 23.32 -0.05 -16.72
C THR A 456 22.27 1.04 -16.73
N THR A 457 21.54 1.13 -15.64
CA THR A 457 20.63 2.25 -15.35
C THR A 457 21.25 3.12 -14.28
N LYS A 458 21.43 4.39 -14.57
CA LYS A 458 22.03 5.37 -13.66
C LYS A 458 20.96 6.16 -12.93
N ARG A 459 21.33 6.65 -11.76
CA ARG A 459 20.57 7.66 -11.04
C ARG A 459 20.40 8.90 -11.92
N ASP A 460 19.23 9.48 -11.86
CA ASP A 460 19.00 10.81 -12.38
C ASP A 460 19.40 11.86 -11.32
N PRO A 461 20.46 12.64 -11.57
CA PRO A 461 20.95 13.59 -10.57
C PRO A 461 19.96 14.74 -10.30
N GLU A 462 19.03 15.02 -11.21
CA GLU A 462 18.05 16.11 -11.05
C GLU A 462 16.92 15.71 -10.09
N ASN A 463 16.61 14.43 -9.99
CA ASN A 463 15.49 13.93 -9.19
C ASN A 463 15.87 13.45 -7.78
N GLY A 464 17.14 13.42 -7.43
CA GLY A 464 17.61 13.07 -6.08
C GLY A 464 17.36 11.60 -5.64
N HIS A 465 16.70 10.77 -6.45
CA HIS A 465 16.31 9.40 -6.13
C HIS A 465 17.34 8.37 -6.51
N ASP A 466 17.19 7.18 -5.91
CA ASP A 466 18.00 6.01 -6.22
C ASP A 466 17.87 5.62 -7.70
N ALA A 467 18.94 5.06 -8.25
CA ALA A 467 18.83 4.36 -9.51
C ALA A 467 17.92 3.13 -9.37
N PRO A 468 17.14 2.78 -10.41
CA PRO A 468 16.30 1.59 -10.37
C PRO A 468 17.12 0.35 -10.05
N SER A 469 16.76 -0.34 -8.98
CA SER A 469 17.46 -1.53 -8.54
C SER A 469 16.80 -2.79 -9.11
N THR A 470 17.58 -3.66 -9.74
CA THR A 470 17.10 -4.95 -10.24
C THR A 470 17.19 -6.01 -9.14
N TRP A 471 16.06 -6.56 -8.75
CA TRP A 471 15.96 -7.57 -7.70
C TRP A 471 15.63 -8.96 -8.20
N GLY A 472 14.95 -9.07 -9.34
CA GLY A 472 14.55 -10.32 -9.95
C GLY A 472 15.21 -10.53 -11.30
N LEU A 473 15.85 -11.68 -11.49
CA LEU A 473 16.36 -12.14 -12.76
C LEU A 473 15.89 -13.56 -13.03
N GLY A 474 15.51 -13.82 -14.26
CA GLY A 474 15.13 -15.17 -14.71
C GLY A 474 15.44 -15.37 -16.20
N VAL A 475 15.73 -16.59 -16.58
CA VAL A 475 16.01 -16.96 -17.98
C VAL A 475 14.93 -17.93 -18.46
N ILE A 476 14.32 -17.62 -19.60
CA ILE A 476 13.34 -18.46 -20.28
C ILE A 476 13.43 -18.23 -21.79
N ASP A 477 13.40 -19.28 -22.59
CA ASP A 477 13.43 -19.24 -24.07
C ASP A 477 14.49 -18.30 -24.66
N GLY A 478 15.73 -18.40 -24.17
CA GLY A 478 16.83 -17.60 -24.65
C GLY A 478 16.71 -16.09 -24.37
N LYS A 479 15.89 -15.69 -23.43
CA LYS A 479 15.67 -14.32 -23.01
C LYS A 479 15.94 -14.15 -21.52
N LEU A 480 16.45 -12.98 -21.15
CA LEU A 480 16.59 -12.58 -19.76
C LEU A 480 15.42 -11.68 -19.38
N VAL A 481 14.72 -12.04 -18.32
CA VAL A 481 13.66 -11.24 -17.70
C VAL A 481 14.22 -10.59 -16.45
N ALA A 482 14.11 -9.28 -16.36
CA ALA A 482 14.54 -8.49 -15.21
C ALA A 482 13.40 -7.69 -14.66
N SER A 483 13.18 -7.76 -13.35
CA SER A 483 12.27 -6.87 -12.63
C SER A 483 13.06 -5.92 -11.75
N ALA A 484 12.72 -4.63 -11.84
CA ALA A 484 13.39 -3.56 -11.11
C ALA A 484 12.35 -2.58 -10.55
N GLN A 485 12.63 -2.06 -9.37
CA GLN A 485 11.88 -0.95 -8.81
C GLN A 485 12.50 0.36 -9.29
N ASP A 486 11.68 1.23 -9.85
CA ASP A 486 12.10 2.54 -10.34
C ASP A 486 11.36 3.65 -9.59
N ASP A 487 12.02 4.23 -8.61
CA ASP A 487 11.46 5.31 -7.79
C ASP A 487 11.60 6.70 -8.46
N ARG A 488 12.39 6.81 -9.55
CA ARG A 488 12.66 8.09 -10.22
C ARG A 488 11.41 8.78 -10.74
N LYS A 489 10.38 8.03 -11.04
CA LYS A 489 9.14 8.57 -11.62
C LYS A 489 8.10 8.98 -10.60
N MET A 490 8.35 8.74 -9.33
CA MET A 490 7.42 9.18 -8.28
C MET A 490 7.25 10.70 -8.24
N ASN A 491 8.29 11.44 -8.59
CA ASN A 491 8.27 12.90 -8.63
C ASN A 491 8.12 13.46 -10.05
N ASP A 492 7.90 12.62 -11.04
CA ASP A 492 7.58 13.08 -12.38
C ASP A 492 6.21 13.77 -12.33
N PRO A 493 6.13 15.08 -12.69
CA PRO A 493 4.87 15.82 -12.68
C PRO A 493 3.79 15.17 -13.55
N GLU A 494 4.19 14.48 -14.61
CA GLU A 494 3.28 13.78 -15.52
C GLU A 494 2.72 12.49 -14.91
N ASN A 495 3.39 11.97 -13.87
CA ASN A 495 3.05 10.71 -13.22
C ASN A 495 2.68 10.89 -11.74
N ARG A 496 2.27 12.08 -11.34
CA ARG A 496 1.84 12.34 -9.98
C ARG A 496 0.74 11.38 -9.55
N GLY A 497 0.98 10.78 -8.42
CA GLY A 497 0.07 9.83 -7.82
C GLY A 497 0.06 8.45 -8.48
N ALA A 498 0.93 8.20 -9.42
CA ALA A 498 1.16 6.82 -9.82
C ALA A 498 1.88 6.06 -8.71
N LEU A 499 1.54 4.78 -8.59
CA LEU A 499 2.22 3.85 -7.71
C LEU A 499 3.71 3.78 -8.08
N ARG A 500 4.59 3.46 -7.12
CA ARG A 500 6.01 3.22 -7.40
C ARG A 500 6.12 2.34 -8.61
N TYR A 501 6.84 2.82 -9.62
CA TYR A 501 6.99 2.05 -10.83
C TYR A 501 8.00 0.94 -10.60
N ALA A 502 7.59 -0.26 -10.91
CA ALA A 502 8.53 -1.30 -11.22
C ALA A 502 8.59 -1.45 -12.73
N SER A 503 9.77 -1.63 -13.28
CA SER A 503 9.94 -2.00 -14.66
C SER A 503 10.13 -3.48 -14.78
N LEU A 504 9.36 -4.09 -15.69
CA LEU A 504 9.61 -5.45 -16.15
C LEU A 504 10.26 -5.32 -17.53
N THR A 505 11.52 -5.71 -17.63
CA THR A 505 12.29 -5.61 -18.86
C THR A 505 12.69 -6.99 -19.36
N VAL A 506 12.45 -7.27 -20.63
CA VAL A 506 12.89 -8.49 -21.28
C VAL A 506 13.99 -8.17 -22.30
N PHE A 507 15.12 -8.81 -22.11
CA PHE A 507 16.25 -8.70 -23.00
C PHE A 507 16.35 -9.95 -23.89
N SER A 508 16.74 -9.75 -25.13
CA SER A 508 17.22 -10.86 -25.96
C SER A 508 18.52 -11.43 -25.38
N GLY A 509 18.91 -12.65 -25.76
CA GLY A 509 20.17 -13.22 -25.33
C GLY A 509 21.40 -12.39 -25.71
N LYS A 510 21.24 -11.44 -26.63
CA LYS A 510 22.31 -10.51 -27.06
C LYS A 510 22.27 -9.16 -26.30
N GLY A 511 21.42 -9.00 -25.30
CA GLY A 511 21.33 -7.80 -24.49
C GLY A 511 20.52 -6.66 -25.08
N THR A 512 19.84 -6.84 -26.22
CA THR A 512 18.89 -5.84 -26.72
C THR A 512 17.56 -5.96 -26.00
N VAL A 513 17.00 -4.83 -25.58
CA VAL A 513 15.65 -4.80 -25.00
C VAL A 513 14.64 -5.26 -26.05
N ALA A 514 13.99 -6.38 -25.80
CA ALA A 514 12.91 -6.89 -26.63
C ALA A 514 11.62 -6.09 -26.36
N TRP A 515 11.33 -5.85 -25.09
CA TRP A 515 10.26 -4.97 -24.63
C TRP A 515 10.47 -4.59 -23.16
N GLN A 516 9.82 -3.53 -22.76
CA GLN A 516 9.77 -3.08 -21.37
C GLN A 516 8.35 -2.65 -21.03
N SER A 517 7.85 -3.14 -19.91
CA SER A 517 6.61 -2.66 -19.32
C SER A 517 6.94 -1.50 -18.37
N LYS A 518 6.47 -0.29 -18.72
CA LYS A 518 6.59 0.89 -17.87
C LYS A 518 5.30 1.05 -17.09
N GLY A 519 5.40 1.54 -15.86
CA GLY A 519 4.21 1.82 -15.06
C GLY A 519 3.52 0.60 -14.47
N VAL A 520 4.18 -0.55 -14.46
CA VAL A 520 3.72 -1.71 -13.69
C VAL A 520 4.40 -1.67 -12.34
N ALA A 521 3.62 -1.43 -11.30
CA ALA A 521 4.10 -1.53 -9.93
C ALA A 521 4.19 -3.01 -9.55
N ALA A 522 5.23 -3.70 -10.01
CA ALA A 522 5.47 -5.10 -9.69
C ALA A 522 6.34 -5.24 -8.44
N SER A 523 6.14 -6.29 -7.68
CA SER A 523 7.13 -6.69 -6.69
C SER A 523 8.43 -7.07 -7.41
N PRO A 524 9.54 -6.38 -7.18
CA PRO A 524 10.73 -6.51 -8.04
C PRO A 524 11.44 -7.86 -7.91
N MET A 525 10.98 -8.71 -7.01
CA MET A 525 11.70 -9.95 -6.71
C MET A 525 10.98 -11.20 -7.15
N PHE A 526 9.68 -11.12 -7.30
CA PHE A 526 8.84 -12.29 -7.45
C PHE A 526 8.23 -12.31 -8.84
N GLN A 527 8.94 -12.90 -9.77
CA GLN A 527 8.48 -13.18 -11.13
C GLN A 527 8.31 -14.67 -11.32
N ASP A 528 7.19 -15.07 -11.90
CA ASP A 528 6.90 -16.42 -12.31
C ASP A 528 7.07 -16.52 -13.83
N LEU A 529 7.96 -17.41 -14.26
CA LEU A 529 8.25 -17.66 -15.67
C LEU A 529 7.75 -19.05 -16.03
N TYR A 530 6.82 -19.14 -16.95
CA TYR A 530 6.24 -20.41 -17.35
C TYR A 530 5.95 -20.50 -18.85
N THR A 531 5.82 -21.73 -19.34
CA THR A 531 5.46 -22.03 -20.73
C THR A 531 4.22 -22.91 -20.74
N ASP A 532 3.27 -22.56 -21.56
CA ASP A 532 2.06 -23.32 -21.84
C ASP A 532 1.86 -23.54 -23.35
N ALA A 533 0.68 -23.99 -23.77
CA ALA A 533 0.37 -24.22 -25.17
C ALA A 533 0.34 -22.92 -26.01
N ALA A 534 0.17 -21.76 -25.40
CA ALA A 534 0.16 -20.46 -26.06
C ALA A 534 1.55 -19.82 -26.18
N GLY A 535 2.56 -20.39 -25.51
CA GLY A 535 3.93 -19.91 -25.48
C GLY A 535 4.45 -19.61 -24.08
N SER A 536 5.51 -18.81 -24.02
CA SER A 536 6.14 -18.43 -22.75
C SER A 536 5.65 -17.10 -22.23
N HIS A 537 5.50 -17.02 -20.92
CA HIS A 537 4.86 -15.94 -20.20
C HIS A 537 5.68 -15.49 -19.01
N VAL A 538 5.45 -14.23 -18.61
CA VAL A 538 5.92 -13.65 -17.36
C VAL A 538 4.70 -13.26 -16.54
N ARG A 539 4.62 -13.75 -15.30
CA ARG A 539 3.55 -13.39 -14.35
C ARG A 539 4.16 -12.70 -13.13
N VAL A 540 3.51 -11.65 -12.68
CA VAL A 540 3.91 -10.87 -11.49
C VAL A 540 2.67 -10.44 -10.72
N ILE A 541 2.82 -10.20 -9.42
CA ILE A 541 1.85 -9.44 -8.63
C ILE A 541 2.40 -8.04 -8.49
N ASP A 542 1.64 -7.05 -8.95
CA ASP A 542 2.01 -5.66 -8.77
C ASP A 542 1.63 -5.16 -7.37
N GLN A 543 2.12 -3.99 -7.04
CA GLN A 543 1.92 -3.39 -5.74
C GLN A 543 0.48 -2.93 -5.50
N GLY A 544 -0.28 -2.68 -6.55
CA GLY A 544 -1.71 -2.45 -6.50
C GLY A 544 -2.51 -3.73 -6.23
N GLN A 545 -1.83 -4.87 -6.02
CA GLN A 545 -2.45 -6.18 -5.80
C GLN A 545 -3.18 -6.71 -7.04
N ASN A 546 -2.55 -6.58 -8.20
CA ASN A 546 -3.02 -7.20 -9.43
C ASN A 546 -2.04 -8.29 -9.89
N ILE A 547 -2.58 -9.43 -10.24
CA ILE A 547 -1.81 -10.46 -10.95
C ILE A 547 -1.81 -10.08 -12.43
N ARG A 548 -0.63 -9.84 -12.99
CA ARG A 548 -0.45 -9.48 -14.39
C ARG A 548 0.32 -10.54 -15.13
N THR A 549 -0.21 -10.96 -16.27
CA THR A 549 0.43 -11.93 -17.16
C THR A 549 0.78 -11.25 -18.48
N PHE A 550 2.03 -11.39 -18.88
CA PHE A 550 2.57 -10.82 -20.12
C PHE A 550 3.09 -11.94 -21.03
N LYS A 551 2.83 -11.79 -22.32
CA LYS A 551 3.45 -12.67 -23.33
C LYS A 551 4.93 -12.35 -23.47
N LEU A 552 5.79 -13.33 -23.26
CA LEU A 552 7.25 -13.16 -23.28
C LEU A 552 7.77 -12.57 -24.61
N GLY A 553 7.14 -12.93 -25.71
CA GLY A 553 7.61 -12.55 -27.06
C GLY A 553 7.51 -11.06 -27.37
N ASN A 554 6.49 -10.37 -26.87
CA ASN A 554 6.16 -9.01 -27.28
C ASN A 554 5.69 -8.09 -26.12
N GLY A 555 5.63 -8.59 -24.89
CA GLY A 555 5.17 -7.83 -23.73
C GLY A 555 3.70 -7.47 -23.71
N LYS A 556 2.90 -8.09 -24.58
CA LYS A 556 1.45 -7.87 -24.56
C LYS A 556 0.89 -8.36 -23.23
N ALA A 557 0.24 -7.46 -22.50
CA ALA A 557 -0.54 -7.83 -21.33
C ALA A 557 -1.72 -8.72 -21.80
N GLU A 558 -1.80 -9.92 -21.30
CA GLU A 558 -2.84 -10.89 -21.68
C GLU A 558 -3.98 -10.86 -20.69
N LYS A 559 -3.64 -10.67 -19.41
CA LYS A 559 -4.61 -10.70 -18.34
C LYS A 559 -4.17 -9.86 -17.17
N VAL A 560 -5.14 -9.18 -16.56
CA VAL A 560 -5.06 -8.58 -15.23
C VAL A 560 -6.13 -9.22 -14.37
N THR A 561 -5.72 -9.85 -13.27
CA THR A 561 -6.62 -10.42 -12.27
C THR A 561 -6.46 -9.61 -11.00
N PRO A 562 -7.39 -8.71 -10.67
CA PRO A 562 -7.31 -7.93 -9.44
C PRO A 562 -7.58 -8.82 -8.24
N LEU A 563 -6.70 -8.73 -7.23
CA LEU A 563 -6.93 -9.22 -5.89
C LEU A 563 -7.60 -8.12 -5.08
N GLN A 564 -8.31 -8.47 -4.03
CA GLN A 564 -8.86 -7.47 -3.13
C GLN A 564 -7.71 -6.83 -2.35
N GLY A 565 -7.29 -5.67 -2.84
CA GLY A 565 -6.27 -4.83 -2.22
C GLY A 565 -6.88 -3.88 -1.19
N ASP A 566 -6.29 -2.71 -1.03
CA ASP A 566 -6.88 -1.65 -0.24
C ASP A 566 -8.22 -1.22 -0.82
N ILE A 567 -9.23 -1.17 0.01
CA ILE A 567 -10.52 -0.58 -0.31
C ILE A 567 -10.59 0.80 0.34
N ALA A 568 -10.55 1.83 -0.49
CA ALA A 568 -10.55 3.21 -0.05
C ALA A 568 -11.90 3.90 -0.29
N TYR A 569 -12.69 3.39 -1.22
CA TYR A 569 -13.96 3.98 -1.64
C TYR A 569 -15.08 2.97 -1.58
N ALA A 570 -16.25 3.43 -1.13
CA ALA A 570 -17.51 2.70 -1.20
C ALA A 570 -18.67 3.65 -1.49
N LYS A 571 -19.62 3.19 -2.27
CA LYS A 571 -20.90 3.86 -2.55
C LYS A 571 -22.05 2.87 -2.49
N GLY A 572 -23.19 3.37 -2.04
CA GLY A 572 -24.41 2.58 -1.92
C GLY A 572 -25.35 2.82 -3.10
N ALA A 573 -26.00 1.77 -3.57
CA ALA A 573 -27.11 1.83 -4.51
C ALA A 573 -27.88 0.51 -4.49
N ASP A 574 -29.18 0.53 -4.80
CA ASP A 574 -29.95 -0.70 -5.01
C ASP A 574 -29.67 -1.25 -6.41
N LEU A 575 -28.70 -2.15 -6.51
CA LEU A 575 -28.20 -2.71 -7.77
C LEU A 575 -29.03 -3.88 -8.28
N ASN A 576 -29.64 -4.62 -7.38
CA ASN A 576 -30.37 -5.83 -7.68
C ASN A 576 -31.89 -5.62 -7.72
N LYS A 577 -32.38 -4.45 -7.30
CA LYS A 577 -33.80 -4.04 -7.21
C LYS A 577 -34.57 -4.80 -6.14
N ASP A 578 -33.96 -5.07 -5.01
CA ASP A 578 -34.64 -5.67 -3.86
C ASP A 578 -35.15 -4.60 -2.86
N GLY A 579 -34.92 -3.33 -3.15
CA GLY A 579 -35.32 -2.19 -2.33
C GLY A 579 -34.38 -1.92 -1.17
N ARG A 580 -33.15 -2.50 -1.18
CA ARG A 580 -32.12 -2.33 -0.17
C ARG A 580 -30.85 -1.80 -0.79
N THR A 581 -30.02 -1.20 0.05
CA THR A 581 -28.74 -0.66 -0.41
C THR A 581 -27.70 -1.77 -0.53
N ASP A 582 -27.21 -2.02 -1.76
CA ASP A 582 -26.00 -2.78 -2.03
C ASP A 582 -24.78 -1.85 -1.98
N VAL A 583 -23.58 -2.41 -1.86
CA VAL A 583 -22.35 -1.60 -1.73
C VAL A 583 -21.38 -1.93 -2.86
N VAL A 584 -20.92 -0.89 -3.56
CA VAL A 584 -19.85 -0.96 -4.55
C VAL A 584 -18.57 -0.42 -3.94
N MET A 585 -17.45 -1.14 -4.10
CA MET A 585 -16.18 -0.81 -3.47
C MET A 585 -15.01 -0.90 -4.45
N GLY A 586 -13.98 -0.09 -4.22
CA GLY A 586 -12.74 -0.08 -4.98
C GLY A 586 -11.59 0.58 -4.23
N GLY A 587 -10.39 0.44 -4.76
CA GLY A 587 -9.18 1.01 -4.14
C GLY A 587 -7.92 0.73 -4.93
N SER A 588 -6.88 0.23 -4.28
CA SER A 588 -5.52 0.14 -4.84
C SER A 588 -5.37 -0.82 -6.02
N SER A 589 -6.24 -1.80 -6.17
CA SER A 589 -6.20 -2.71 -7.32
C SER A 589 -7.10 -2.23 -8.47
N ASN A 590 -6.92 -2.87 -9.62
CA ASN A 590 -7.78 -2.63 -10.80
C ASN A 590 -9.19 -3.24 -10.64
N GLY A 591 -9.61 -3.59 -9.44
CA GLY A 591 -10.89 -4.24 -9.16
C GLY A 591 -11.95 -3.28 -8.65
N VAL A 592 -13.18 -3.52 -9.08
CA VAL A 592 -14.40 -2.96 -8.51
C VAL A 592 -15.28 -4.13 -8.11
N TRP A 593 -15.75 -4.13 -6.87
CA TRP A 593 -16.57 -5.20 -6.30
C TRP A 593 -17.92 -4.68 -5.84
N ALA A 594 -18.99 -5.39 -6.16
CA ALA A 594 -20.30 -5.13 -5.58
C ALA A 594 -20.71 -6.27 -4.66
N TYR A 595 -21.21 -5.92 -3.50
CA TYR A 595 -21.71 -6.84 -2.48
C TYR A 595 -23.14 -6.53 -2.11
N SER A 596 -23.92 -7.58 -1.85
CA SER A 596 -25.26 -7.43 -1.32
C SER A 596 -25.20 -6.82 0.09
N GLY A 597 -25.86 -5.68 0.29
CA GLY A 597 -25.89 -4.99 1.59
C GLY A 597 -26.43 -5.87 2.72
N PRO A 598 -27.59 -6.53 2.57
CA PRO A 598 -28.10 -7.44 3.59
C PRO A 598 -27.12 -8.55 3.96
N SER A 599 -26.32 -9.04 3.01
CA SER A 599 -25.32 -10.08 3.28
C SER A 599 -24.15 -9.60 4.12
N LEU A 600 -23.80 -8.32 4.02
CA LEU A 600 -22.76 -7.70 4.85
C LEU A 600 -23.19 -7.61 6.32
N VAL A 601 -24.48 -7.50 6.58
CA VAL A 601 -25.05 -7.38 7.94
C VAL A 601 -25.41 -8.76 8.54
N ASN A 602 -26.04 -9.61 7.77
CA ASN A 602 -26.68 -10.82 8.27
C ASN A 602 -25.94 -12.11 7.90
N GLY A 603 -25.01 -12.06 6.95
CA GLY A 603 -24.30 -13.25 6.45
C GLY A 603 -22.97 -13.52 7.18
N SER A 604 -22.66 -14.80 7.38
CA SER A 604 -21.32 -15.21 7.80
C SER A 604 -20.29 -15.09 6.67
N LYS A 605 -20.76 -15.05 5.43
CA LYS A 605 -19.96 -14.85 4.22
C LYS A 605 -20.66 -13.81 3.34
N PRO A 606 -20.10 -12.62 3.17
CA PRO A 606 -20.65 -11.60 2.29
C PRO A 606 -20.87 -12.12 0.86
N GLU A 607 -22.04 -11.83 0.29
CA GLU A 607 -22.40 -12.23 -1.06
C GLU A 607 -21.89 -11.19 -2.07
N LYS A 608 -20.92 -11.60 -2.89
CA LYS A 608 -20.43 -10.80 -4.01
C LYS A 608 -21.40 -10.89 -5.17
N LEU A 609 -22.03 -9.78 -5.54
CA LEU A 609 -22.95 -9.70 -6.67
C LEU A 609 -22.22 -9.79 -7.99
N TRP A 610 -21.15 -9.02 -8.12
CA TRP A 610 -20.24 -9.04 -9.27
C TRP A 610 -18.86 -8.45 -8.94
N GLN A 611 -17.95 -8.64 -9.88
CA GLN A 611 -16.62 -8.05 -9.90
C GLN A 611 -16.31 -7.57 -11.31
N ALA A 612 -15.75 -6.36 -11.42
CA ALA A 612 -15.28 -5.79 -12.68
C ALA A 612 -13.78 -5.49 -12.60
N THR A 613 -13.12 -5.45 -13.76
CA THR A 613 -11.73 -5.00 -13.89
C THR A 613 -11.72 -3.69 -14.67
N VAL A 614 -11.07 -2.67 -14.10
CA VAL A 614 -10.91 -1.34 -14.69
C VAL A 614 -9.44 -1.07 -15.05
N PRO A 615 -9.12 -0.02 -15.84
CA PRO A 615 -7.77 0.19 -16.36
C PRO A 615 -6.69 0.53 -15.32
N GLY A 616 -7.06 0.93 -14.12
CA GLY A 616 -6.12 1.32 -13.07
C GLY A 616 -6.67 1.16 -11.67
N ALA A 617 -5.95 1.67 -10.67
CA ALA A 617 -6.45 1.78 -9.31
C ALA A 617 -7.68 2.70 -9.26
N VAL A 618 -8.59 2.38 -8.34
CA VAL A 618 -9.83 3.14 -8.16
C VAL A 618 -9.59 4.28 -7.18
N HIS A 619 -9.87 5.49 -7.61
CA HIS A 619 -9.67 6.72 -6.84
C HIS A 619 -10.97 7.40 -6.44
N ASP A 620 -12.06 7.04 -7.10
CA ASP A 620 -13.40 7.53 -6.76
C ASP A 620 -14.47 6.65 -7.40
N ILE A 621 -15.63 6.61 -6.78
CA ILE A 621 -16.81 5.89 -7.26
C ILE A 621 -18.02 6.77 -7.06
N GLU A 622 -18.81 6.95 -8.10
CA GLU A 622 -20.13 7.56 -8.03
C GLU A 622 -21.19 6.63 -8.58
N THR A 623 -22.41 6.79 -8.09
CA THR A 623 -23.56 5.97 -8.50
C THR A 623 -24.71 6.86 -8.94
N GLY A 624 -25.29 6.60 -10.11
CA GLY A 624 -26.40 7.38 -10.62
C GLY A 624 -26.90 6.92 -11.98
N ASP A 625 -28.07 7.36 -12.37
CA ASP A 625 -28.66 7.07 -13.68
C ASP A 625 -28.04 8.03 -14.72
N VAL A 626 -27.01 7.54 -15.43
CA VAL A 626 -26.31 8.33 -16.45
C VAL A 626 -26.77 8.02 -17.89
N ASN A 627 -27.76 7.14 -18.03
CA ASN A 627 -28.28 6.74 -19.34
C ASN A 627 -29.80 6.84 -19.47
N GLY A 628 -30.49 7.35 -18.46
CA GLY A 628 -31.94 7.61 -18.47
C GLY A 628 -32.82 6.34 -18.37
N ASP A 629 -32.26 5.17 -17.97
CA ASP A 629 -33.03 3.93 -17.87
C ASP A 629 -33.70 3.70 -16.50
N GLY A 630 -33.53 4.63 -15.58
CA GLY A 630 -34.07 4.58 -14.23
C GLY A 630 -33.37 3.57 -13.32
N LYS A 631 -32.11 3.21 -13.65
CA LYS A 631 -31.26 2.32 -12.82
C LYS A 631 -29.90 2.98 -12.61
N PRO A 632 -29.28 2.73 -11.46
CA PRO A 632 -27.97 3.30 -11.24
C PRO A 632 -26.90 2.61 -12.09
N GLU A 633 -26.09 3.39 -12.77
CA GLU A 633 -24.77 3.02 -13.23
C GLU A 633 -23.72 3.31 -12.14
N ILE A 634 -22.56 2.68 -12.30
CA ILE A 634 -21.40 2.92 -11.47
C ILE A 634 -20.34 3.64 -12.32
N VAL A 635 -19.98 4.84 -11.92
CA VAL A 635 -18.95 5.64 -12.59
C VAL A 635 -17.70 5.64 -11.75
N VAL A 636 -16.58 5.18 -12.32
CA VAL A 636 -15.35 4.90 -11.61
C VAL A 636 -14.22 5.78 -12.17
N ALA A 637 -13.55 6.52 -11.30
CA ALA A 637 -12.27 7.13 -11.59
C ALA A 637 -11.17 6.07 -11.44
N ALA A 638 -10.55 5.67 -12.56
CA ALA A 638 -9.56 4.60 -12.57
C ALA A 638 -8.31 5.07 -13.29
N ASP A 639 -7.27 5.42 -12.54
CA ASP A 639 -5.98 5.94 -13.05
C ASP A 639 -6.05 6.64 -14.44
N THR A 640 -6.11 5.86 -15.50
CA THR A 640 -6.00 6.33 -16.89
C THR A 640 -7.35 6.52 -17.59
N ALA A 641 -8.46 6.24 -16.93
CA ALA A 641 -9.79 6.36 -17.53
C ALA A 641 -10.90 6.59 -16.51
N THR A 642 -12.00 7.19 -16.97
CA THR A 642 -13.31 7.08 -16.30
C THR A 642 -14.08 5.94 -16.93
N VAL A 643 -14.58 5.02 -16.12
CA VAL A 643 -15.30 3.82 -16.59
C VAL A 643 -16.74 3.86 -16.10
N VAL A 644 -17.67 3.66 -17.01
CA VAL A 644 -19.10 3.51 -16.70
C VAL A 644 -19.43 2.03 -16.73
N LEU A 645 -19.90 1.50 -15.58
CA LEU A 645 -20.30 0.11 -15.43
C LEU A 645 -21.81 0.01 -15.23
N ASN A 646 -22.40 -1.01 -15.79
CA ASN A 646 -23.79 -1.34 -15.50
C ASN A 646 -23.94 -1.79 -14.04
N GLY A 647 -24.75 -1.12 -13.25
CA GLY A 647 -24.88 -1.35 -11.82
C GLY A 647 -25.24 -2.78 -11.44
N LYS A 648 -26.13 -3.42 -12.23
CA LYS A 648 -26.59 -4.79 -11.94
C LYS A 648 -25.55 -5.86 -12.24
N THR A 649 -24.68 -5.67 -13.25
CA THR A 649 -23.84 -6.74 -13.79
C THR A 649 -22.36 -6.47 -13.72
N GLY A 650 -21.93 -5.26 -13.41
CA GLY A 650 -20.53 -4.82 -13.47
C GLY A 650 -19.96 -4.74 -14.89
N LYS A 651 -20.80 -4.94 -15.93
CA LYS A 651 -20.33 -4.87 -17.33
C LYS A 651 -20.01 -3.44 -17.71
N THR A 652 -18.85 -3.23 -18.35
CA THR A 652 -18.48 -1.93 -18.88
C THR A 652 -19.45 -1.49 -19.99
N LEU A 653 -20.00 -0.30 -19.84
CA LEU A 653 -20.86 0.38 -20.80
C LEU A 653 -20.06 1.38 -21.63
N ALA A 654 -19.21 2.18 -20.98
CA ALA A 654 -18.33 3.16 -21.61
C ALA A 654 -16.98 3.24 -20.90
N THR A 655 -15.96 3.65 -21.65
CA THR A 655 -14.63 3.98 -21.14
C THR A 655 -14.21 5.30 -21.75
N ILE A 656 -13.92 6.28 -20.92
CA ILE A 656 -13.46 7.61 -21.28
C ILE A 656 -11.98 7.68 -20.91
N GLU A 657 -11.12 7.52 -21.89
CA GLU A 657 -9.67 7.56 -21.66
C GLU A 657 -9.22 8.96 -21.26
N ALA A 658 -8.38 9.05 -20.24
CA ALA A 658 -7.62 10.25 -19.95
C ALA A 658 -6.59 10.50 -21.06
N GLY A 659 -6.19 11.73 -21.27
CA GLY A 659 -5.09 12.06 -22.17
C GLY A 659 -3.78 11.38 -21.76
N GLU A 660 -2.81 11.31 -22.69
CA GLU A 660 -1.48 10.77 -22.40
C GLU A 660 -0.86 11.50 -21.21
N GLY A 661 -0.37 10.73 -20.22
CA GLY A 661 0.20 11.27 -18.99
C GLY A 661 -0.82 11.83 -17.99
N GLN A 662 -2.11 11.75 -18.29
CA GLN A 662 -3.17 12.22 -17.40
C GLN A 662 -3.73 11.11 -16.53
N PHE A 663 -4.16 11.49 -15.31
CA PHE A 663 -4.78 10.58 -14.36
C PHE A 663 -6.13 11.10 -13.90
N VAL A 664 -7.12 10.23 -13.88
CA VAL A 664 -8.45 10.51 -13.35
C VAL A 664 -8.45 10.18 -11.86
N ARG A 665 -8.70 11.19 -11.04
CA ARG A 665 -8.67 11.08 -9.56
C ARG A 665 -10.04 11.18 -8.94
N SER A 666 -10.94 11.86 -9.57
CA SER A 666 -12.30 12.03 -9.09
C SER A 666 -13.27 12.16 -10.24
N VAL A 667 -14.51 11.88 -9.95
CA VAL A 667 -15.64 12.06 -10.85
C VAL A 667 -16.79 12.67 -10.07
N GLN A 668 -17.62 13.46 -10.75
CA GLN A 668 -18.83 14.02 -10.16
C GLN A 668 -20.00 13.79 -11.11
N LEU A 669 -21.13 13.36 -10.57
CA LEU A 669 -22.37 13.21 -11.32
C LEU A 669 -23.32 14.37 -11.03
N ALA A 670 -23.90 14.93 -12.08
CA ALA A 670 -24.95 15.93 -11.97
C ALA A 670 -25.67 16.11 -13.31
N ASP A 671 -26.94 16.45 -13.28
CA ASP A 671 -27.67 16.91 -14.48
C ASP A 671 -27.20 18.32 -14.83
N LEU A 672 -26.27 18.44 -15.79
CA LEU A 672 -25.66 19.70 -16.20
C LEU A 672 -26.52 20.49 -17.20
N ASN A 673 -27.32 19.81 -17.95
CA ASN A 673 -28.06 20.35 -19.09
C ASN A 673 -29.57 20.54 -18.81
N GLY A 674 -30.10 19.86 -17.78
CA GLY A 674 -31.50 19.91 -17.33
C GLY A 674 -32.43 18.96 -18.09
N ASP A 675 -31.91 17.85 -18.60
CA ASP A 675 -32.68 16.81 -19.30
C ASP A 675 -33.18 15.70 -18.37
N GLY A 676 -32.69 15.66 -17.12
CA GLY A 676 -33.06 14.69 -16.10
C GLY A 676 -32.14 13.49 -16.01
N GLU A 677 -31.18 13.35 -16.92
CA GLU A 677 -30.10 12.36 -16.84
C GLU A 677 -28.88 12.98 -16.15
N GLN A 678 -28.08 12.14 -15.49
CA GLN A 678 -26.85 12.63 -14.87
C GLN A 678 -25.70 12.59 -15.86
N ASP A 679 -25.03 13.73 -16.01
CA ASP A 679 -23.79 13.88 -16.77
C ASP A 679 -22.57 13.63 -15.87
N ILE A 680 -21.41 13.35 -16.48
CA ILE A 680 -20.17 13.02 -15.82
C ILE A 680 -19.18 14.17 -15.92
N VAL A 681 -18.69 14.70 -14.81
CA VAL A 681 -17.65 15.73 -14.76
C VAL A 681 -16.34 15.10 -14.32
N VAL A 682 -15.28 15.31 -15.11
CA VAL A 682 -13.95 14.73 -14.88
C VAL A 682 -12.89 15.82 -14.86
N PRO A 683 -12.25 16.10 -13.71
CA PRO A 683 -11.11 17.00 -13.60
C PRO A 683 -9.79 16.24 -13.83
N THR A 684 -8.96 16.77 -14.73
CA THR A 684 -7.58 16.31 -14.99
C THR A 684 -6.67 17.52 -15.25
N ASP A 685 -6.06 17.63 -16.41
CA ASP A 685 -5.40 18.85 -16.93
C ASP A 685 -6.42 19.91 -17.39
N ALA A 686 -7.65 19.47 -17.60
CA ALA A 686 -8.81 20.29 -17.90
C ALA A 686 -10.03 19.71 -17.16
N VAL A 687 -11.07 20.51 -17.01
CA VAL A 687 -12.38 19.99 -16.58
C VAL A 687 -13.20 19.63 -17.80
N ARG A 688 -13.65 18.41 -17.87
CA ARG A 688 -14.43 17.88 -18.99
C ARG A 688 -15.76 17.36 -18.51
N ALA A 689 -16.80 17.59 -19.27
CA ALA A 689 -18.12 17.02 -19.05
C ALA A 689 -18.48 16.05 -20.17
N TYR A 690 -19.11 14.96 -19.81
CA TYR A 690 -19.50 13.89 -20.71
C TYR A 690 -20.91 13.39 -20.42
N TYR A 691 -21.59 12.91 -21.44
CA TYR A 691 -22.77 12.06 -21.30
C TYR A 691 -22.38 10.67 -20.78
N GLY A 692 -23.33 9.93 -20.24
CA GLY A 692 -23.07 8.57 -19.73
C GLY A 692 -22.52 7.57 -20.76
N ASP A 693 -22.68 7.83 -22.04
CA ASP A 693 -22.11 7.04 -23.14
C ASP A 693 -20.66 7.42 -23.50
N GLY A 694 -20.12 8.45 -22.82
CA GLY A 694 -18.75 8.93 -23.01
C GLY A 694 -18.58 10.02 -24.06
N HIS A 695 -19.65 10.50 -24.73
CA HIS A 695 -19.53 11.64 -25.63
C HIS A 695 -19.33 12.94 -24.84
N ALA A 696 -18.38 13.77 -25.30
CA ALA A 696 -18.06 15.01 -24.65
C ALA A 696 -19.16 16.07 -24.83
N ILE A 697 -19.51 16.75 -23.72
CA ILE A 697 -20.43 17.90 -23.73
C ILE A 697 -19.62 19.18 -23.87
N TRP A 698 -18.65 19.39 -23.00
CA TRP A 698 -17.76 20.58 -23.04
C TRP A 698 -16.42 20.31 -22.36
N THR A 699 -15.46 21.18 -22.64
CA THR A 699 -14.13 21.21 -22.00
C THR A 699 -13.79 22.62 -21.57
N TYR A 700 -13.27 22.75 -20.33
CA TYR A 700 -12.69 23.97 -19.81
C TYR A 700 -11.20 23.77 -19.52
N ASN A 701 -10.37 24.63 -20.10
CA ASN A 701 -8.93 24.69 -19.85
C ASN A 701 -8.61 25.81 -18.88
N ALA A 702 -7.57 25.64 -18.08
CA ALA A 702 -7.06 26.72 -17.23
C ALA A 702 -6.60 27.95 -18.05
N PRO A 703 -6.49 29.12 -17.45
CA PRO A 703 -5.90 30.28 -18.11
C PRO A 703 -4.51 29.97 -18.66
N LYS A 704 -4.20 30.48 -19.85
CA LYS A 704 -2.95 30.15 -20.56
C LYS A 704 -1.68 30.53 -19.80
N ASP A 705 -1.77 31.53 -18.95
CA ASP A 705 -0.67 32.04 -18.10
C ASP A 705 -0.45 31.15 -16.85
N ALA A 706 -1.34 30.23 -16.57
CA ALA A 706 -1.17 29.28 -15.48
C ALA A 706 -0.15 28.16 -15.78
N GLY A 707 0.25 28.01 -17.07
CA GLY A 707 1.13 26.89 -17.48
C GLY A 707 0.45 25.54 -17.40
N ASP A 708 1.24 24.51 -17.17
CA ASP A 708 0.73 23.15 -16.96
C ASP A 708 0.11 23.05 -15.57
N VAL A 709 -1.16 22.77 -15.51
CA VAL A 709 -1.93 22.68 -14.28
C VAL A 709 -2.63 21.34 -14.13
N ARG A 710 -3.03 21.07 -12.89
CA ARG A 710 -3.99 20.04 -12.57
C ARG A 710 -5.20 20.68 -11.90
N PHE A 711 -6.38 20.17 -12.21
CA PHE A 711 -7.60 20.51 -11.51
C PHE A 711 -7.81 19.58 -10.32
N GLY A 712 -8.30 20.14 -9.21
CA GLY A 712 -8.75 19.42 -8.05
C GLY A 712 -10.17 18.86 -8.23
N ASP A 713 -10.76 18.39 -7.14
CA ASP A 713 -12.13 17.87 -7.14
C ASP A 713 -13.12 18.89 -7.69
N THR A 714 -14.26 18.39 -8.10
CA THR A 714 -15.37 19.21 -8.57
C THR A 714 -16.58 19.08 -7.66
N SER A 715 -17.37 20.14 -7.57
CA SER A 715 -18.67 20.12 -6.92
C SER A 715 -19.69 20.90 -7.75
N VAL A 716 -20.91 20.41 -7.81
CA VAL A 716 -21.96 21.04 -8.64
C VAL A 716 -23.11 21.55 -7.78
N ASN A 717 -23.41 22.81 -7.91
CA ASN A 717 -24.54 23.44 -7.25
C ASN A 717 -25.05 24.63 -8.07
N ASP A 718 -26.35 24.89 -8.05
CA ASP A 718 -26.99 26.07 -8.65
C ASP A 718 -26.57 26.34 -10.12
N GLY A 719 -26.52 25.27 -10.95
CA GLY A 719 -26.13 25.37 -12.35
C GLY A 719 -24.69 25.80 -12.59
N ARG A 720 -23.82 25.56 -11.61
CA ARG A 720 -22.38 25.82 -11.66
C ARG A 720 -21.59 24.59 -11.29
N VAL A 721 -20.46 24.42 -11.95
CA VAL A 721 -19.39 23.49 -11.58
C VAL A 721 -18.28 24.30 -10.92
N TYR A 722 -17.98 23.99 -9.69
CA TYR A 722 -16.90 24.61 -8.93
C TYR A 722 -15.70 23.67 -8.89
N THR A 723 -14.50 24.21 -9.02
CA THR A 723 -13.25 23.46 -8.93
C THR A 723 -12.10 24.41 -8.60
N SER A 724 -10.93 23.84 -8.40
CA SER A 724 -9.68 24.58 -8.26
C SER A 724 -8.62 23.99 -9.19
N TYR A 725 -7.60 24.78 -9.49
CA TYR A 725 -6.43 24.33 -10.23
C TYR A 725 -5.13 24.81 -9.58
N ALA A 726 -4.07 24.05 -9.81
CA ALA A 726 -2.74 24.40 -9.38
C ALA A 726 -1.71 24.03 -10.43
N THR A 727 -0.65 24.82 -10.51
CA THR A 727 0.53 24.48 -11.30
C THR A 727 1.08 23.14 -10.85
N LEU A 728 1.45 22.29 -11.80
CA LEU A 728 2.17 21.05 -11.51
C LEU A 728 3.46 21.36 -10.75
N ASN A 729 3.80 20.51 -9.78
CA ASN A 729 4.94 20.73 -8.88
C ASN A 729 4.88 22.04 -8.07
N ALA A 730 3.68 22.46 -7.70
CA ALA A 730 3.48 23.69 -6.94
C ALA A 730 4.36 23.78 -5.69
N PHE A 731 4.67 22.67 -5.04
CA PHE A 731 5.53 22.61 -3.85
C PHE A 731 7.01 22.87 -4.14
N GLN A 732 7.44 22.65 -5.35
CA GLN A 732 8.82 22.90 -5.79
C GLN A 732 8.99 24.30 -6.35
N GLN A 733 7.89 25.03 -6.57
CA GLN A 733 7.90 26.37 -7.12
C GLN A 733 7.84 27.43 -6.03
N THR A 734 8.57 28.50 -6.23
CA THR A 734 8.55 29.65 -5.32
C THR A 734 7.25 30.45 -5.42
N THR A 735 6.62 30.43 -6.58
CA THR A 735 5.37 31.15 -6.87
C THR A 735 4.44 30.29 -7.71
N PRO A 736 3.77 29.28 -7.11
CA PRO A 736 2.82 28.46 -7.85
C PRO A 736 1.58 29.27 -8.22
N VAL A 737 1.05 29.03 -9.41
CA VAL A 737 -0.24 29.61 -9.82
C VAL A 737 -1.35 28.67 -9.35
N THR A 738 -2.29 29.23 -8.62
CA THR A 738 -3.48 28.52 -8.14
C THR A 738 -4.71 29.36 -8.34
N GLY A 739 -5.84 28.73 -8.60
CA GLY A 739 -7.08 29.43 -8.79
C GLY A 739 -8.31 28.62 -8.41
N ALA A 740 -9.30 29.29 -7.82
CA ALA A 740 -10.65 28.80 -7.72
C ALA A 740 -11.44 29.23 -8.94
N VAL A 741 -12.32 28.41 -9.44
CA VAL A 741 -13.14 28.74 -10.62
C VAL A 741 -14.55 28.19 -10.49
N ALA A 742 -15.52 28.96 -10.96
CA ALA A 742 -16.88 28.50 -11.18
C ALA A 742 -17.21 28.55 -12.67
N LEU A 743 -17.69 27.43 -13.18
CA LEU A 743 -18.07 27.24 -14.57
C LEU A 743 -19.61 27.20 -14.69
N ASN A 744 -20.13 27.63 -15.80
CA ASN A 744 -21.52 27.37 -16.14
C ASN A 744 -21.70 25.87 -16.45
N ALA A 745 -22.60 25.20 -15.76
CA ALA A 745 -22.77 23.73 -15.86
C ALA A 745 -23.11 23.29 -17.30
N LYS A 746 -23.97 24.05 -18.03
CA LYS A 746 -24.40 23.68 -19.39
C LYS A 746 -23.33 23.74 -20.47
N ASN A 747 -22.32 24.63 -20.33
CA ASN A 747 -21.40 24.91 -21.44
C ASN A 747 -19.94 25.10 -21.03
N GLY A 748 -19.59 24.86 -19.77
CA GLY A 748 -18.21 24.95 -19.27
C GLY A 748 -17.59 26.36 -19.28
N LYS A 749 -18.34 27.43 -19.60
CA LYS A 749 -17.78 28.79 -19.61
C LYS A 749 -17.57 29.29 -18.18
N ALA A 750 -16.39 29.86 -17.93
CA ALA A 750 -16.07 30.45 -16.64
C ALA A 750 -17.07 31.57 -16.32
N ARG A 751 -17.62 31.55 -15.13
CA ARG A 751 -18.44 32.61 -14.54
C ARG A 751 -17.58 33.59 -13.77
N TRP A 752 -16.66 33.03 -13.00
CA TRP A 752 -15.61 33.77 -12.31
C TRP A 752 -14.38 32.85 -12.12
N SER A 753 -13.22 33.47 -11.97
CA SER A 753 -11.96 32.84 -11.55
C SER A 753 -11.28 33.77 -10.57
N ALA A 754 -10.80 33.24 -9.46
CA ALA A 754 -10.19 34.02 -8.40
C ALA A 754 -9.02 33.26 -7.77
N ALA A 755 -7.90 33.93 -7.58
CA ALA A 755 -6.81 33.39 -6.80
C ALA A 755 -7.20 33.32 -5.30
N PRO A 756 -6.80 32.28 -4.58
CA PRO A 756 -6.93 32.29 -3.13
C PRO A 756 -6.02 33.34 -2.51
N LYS A 757 -6.44 33.91 -1.40
CA LYS A 757 -5.67 34.89 -0.67
C LYS A 757 -4.82 34.19 0.39
N ALA A 758 -3.50 34.20 0.22
CA ALA A 758 -2.61 33.62 1.23
C ALA A 758 -2.86 34.21 2.62
N PRO A 759 -3.02 33.39 3.67
CA PRO A 759 -3.14 33.87 5.03
C PRO A 759 -1.84 34.55 5.46
N SER A 760 -1.95 35.49 6.40
CA SER A 760 -0.79 36.11 7.00
C SER A 760 0.09 35.05 7.67
N GLY A 761 1.35 34.99 7.29
CA GLY A 761 2.28 33.97 7.80
C GLY A 761 2.51 32.75 6.89
N ALA A 762 1.76 32.62 5.79
CA ALA A 762 2.07 31.61 4.79
C ALA A 762 3.42 31.91 4.12
N ILE A 763 4.22 30.88 3.93
CA ILE A 763 5.53 30.96 3.31
C ILE A 763 5.45 30.35 1.92
N GLY A 764 5.89 31.10 0.90
CA GLY A 764 5.86 30.65 -0.49
C GLY A 764 4.49 30.61 -1.13
N GLY A 765 3.50 31.31 -0.56
CA GLY A 765 2.16 31.41 -1.11
C GLY A 765 1.27 30.21 -0.86
N ILE A 766 0.03 30.29 -1.35
CA ILE A 766 -0.92 29.20 -1.34
C ILE A 766 -0.56 28.24 -2.46
N ARG A 767 -0.49 26.99 -2.13
CA ARG A 767 -0.32 25.93 -3.08
C ARG A 767 -1.67 25.33 -3.40
N GLY A 768 -1.89 25.10 -4.66
CA GLY A 768 -3.10 24.44 -5.10
C GLY A 768 -3.21 23.08 -4.51
N LEU A 769 -4.42 22.69 -4.32
CA LEU A 769 -4.74 21.39 -3.84
C LEU A 769 -4.46 20.36 -4.88
N ASP A 770 -3.91 19.35 -4.38
CA ASP A 770 -4.01 18.05 -4.95
C ASP A 770 -5.48 17.59 -4.96
N PRO A 771 -5.85 16.73 -5.93
CA PRO A 771 -7.23 16.24 -6.07
C PRO A 771 -7.84 15.55 -4.86
N THR A 772 -7.11 15.44 -3.76
CA THR A 772 -7.61 14.85 -2.53
C THR A 772 -8.41 15.76 -1.64
N GLN A 773 -8.39 17.07 -1.89
CA GLN A 773 -8.96 17.99 -0.92
C GLN A 773 -9.95 18.90 -1.59
N GLY A 774 -11.12 18.88 -1.03
CA GLY A 774 -12.27 19.17 -1.76
C GLY A 774 -12.55 20.60 -2.04
N VAL A 775 -13.33 20.68 -3.04
CA VAL A 775 -14.27 21.74 -3.28
C VAL A 775 -15.65 21.20 -2.92
N PHE A 776 -16.38 21.88 -2.08
CA PHE A 776 -17.71 21.45 -1.67
C PHE A 776 -18.72 22.60 -1.81
N ALA A 777 -19.72 22.40 -2.65
CA ALA A 777 -20.81 23.34 -2.86
C ALA A 777 -22.16 22.65 -2.60
N SER A 778 -22.96 23.22 -1.75
CA SER A 778 -24.30 22.72 -1.45
C SER A 778 -25.22 23.88 -1.13
N LYS A 779 -26.49 23.76 -1.51
CA LYS A 779 -27.54 24.70 -1.10
C LYS A 779 -27.76 24.72 0.41
N GLU A 780 -27.31 23.70 1.11
CA GLU A 780 -27.42 23.60 2.56
C GLU A 780 -26.33 24.36 3.31
N ILE A 781 -25.26 24.82 2.61
CA ILE A 781 -24.27 25.69 3.21
C ILE A 781 -24.94 27.02 3.57
N PRO A 782 -24.91 27.45 4.83
CA PRO A 782 -25.74 28.56 5.30
C PRO A 782 -25.31 29.94 4.80
N TYR A 783 -24.16 30.03 4.15
CA TYR A 783 -23.61 31.29 3.64
C TYR A 783 -24.20 31.64 2.27
N ALA A 784 -24.20 32.92 1.94
CA ALA A 784 -24.63 33.45 0.65
C ALA A 784 -26.02 32.99 0.18
N GLY A 785 -26.91 32.65 1.10
CA GLY A 785 -28.25 32.17 0.78
C GLY A 785 -28.28 30.81 0.07
N GLY A 786 -27.38 29.90 0.44
CA GLY A 786 -27.27 28.56 -0.16
C GLY A 786 -26.48 28.53 -1.48
N HIS A 787 -25.73 29.58 -1.77
CA HIS A 787 -24.86 29.65 -2.96
C HIS A 787 -23.36 29.61 -2.62
N ALA A 788 -23.00 29.27 -1.38
CA ALA A 788 -21.61 29.23 -0.99
C ALA A 788 -20.90 27.99 -1.49
N VAL A 789 -19.58 28.10 -1.60
CA VAL A 789 -18.66 27.00 -1.91
C VAL A 789 -17.47 27.05 -0.96
N ALA A 790 -17.12 25.92 -0.42
CA ALA A 790 -15.98 25.75 0.46
C ALA A 790 -14.80 25.17 -0.32
N TYR A 791 -13.61 25.71 -0.04
CA TYR A 791 -12.34 25.24 -0.61
C TYR A 791 -11.35 24.97 0.52
N VAL A 792 -10.55 23.92 0.36
CA VAL A 792 -9.37 23.68 1.18
C VAL A 792 -8.13 23.88 0.33
N TRP A 793 -7.18 24.61 0.85
CA TRP A 793 -5.90 24.89 0.22
C TRP A 793 -4.77 24.41 1.10
N VAL A 794 -3.61 24.17 0.53
CA VAL A 794 -2.40 23.83 1.27
C VAL A 794 -1.46 25.01 1.30
N VAL A 795 -0.98 25.35 2.49
CA VAL A 795 0.02 26.40 2.72
C VAL A 795 1.15 25.87 3.58
N ASN A 796 2.35 26.41 3.38
CA ASN A 796 3.45 26.15 4.30
C ASN A 796 3.37 27.13 5.47
N ALA A 797 3.34 26.61 6.67
CA ALA A 797 3.35 27.42 7.89
C ALA A 797 4.10 26.69 9.03
N PRO A 798 4.53 27.38 10.09
CA PRO A 798 5.12 26.73 11.27
C PRO A 798 4.13 25.76 11.93
N LEU A 799 4.59 24.58 12.27
CA LEU A 799 3.75 23.51 12.84
C LEU A 799 3.16 23.84 14.20
N ASN A 800 3.92 24.47 15.05
CA ASN A 800 3.49 24.97 16.35
C ASN A 800 4.23 26.28 16.57
N PHE A 801 3.68 27.21 17.18
CA PHE A 801 4.24 28.53 17.44
C PHE A 801 5.62 28.56 18.11
N ASP A 802 6.24 27.40 18.29
CA ASP A 802 7.63 27.31 18.73
C ASP A 802 8.55 27.58 17.53
N ALA A 803 9.30 28.65 17.69
CA ALA A 803 10.27 29.15 16.72
C ALA A 803 11.37 28.17 16.29
N THR A 804 11.47 27.04 16.98
CA THR A 804 12.46 26.00 16.70
C THR A 804 11.91 24.91 15.78
N GLN A 805 10.63 24.94 15.44
CA GLN A 805 9.99 23.87 14.71
C GLN A 805 10.03 24.06 13.19
N ALA A 806 10.04 22.93 12.51
CA ALA A 806 10.04 22.89 11.06
C ALA A 806 8.75 23.51 10.48
N ILE A 807 8.88 24.21 9.39
CA ILE A 807 7.75 24.64 8.57
C ILE A 807 7.19 23.41 7.87
N SER A 808 5.90 23.22 7.97
CA SER A 808 5.22 22.14 7.29
C SER A 808 4.01 22.62 6.52
N PRO A 809 3.54 21.81 5.57
CA PRO A 809 2.26 22.07 4.91
C PRO A 809 1.11 22.00 5.90
N GLN A 810 0.17 22.90 5.75
CA GLN A 810 -1.05 22.97 6.57
C GLN A 810 -2.24 23.32 5.69
N ASN A 811 -3.43 22.96 6.13
CA ASN A 811 -4.65 23.30 5.44
C ASN A 811 -5.07 24.75 5.71
N TYR A 812 -5.48 25.40 4.66
CA TYR A 812 -6.11 26.72 4.67
C TYR A 812 -7.49 26.60 4.05
N PHE A 813 -8.50 27.04 4.77
CA PHE A 813 -9.90 26.88 4.43
C PHE A 813 -10.53 28.22 4.03
N GLU A 814 -11.30 28.22 2.94
CA GLU A 814 -12.07 29.37 2.49
C GLU A 814 -13.52 28.98 2.19
N ILE A 815 -14.46 29.78 2.67
CA ILE A 815 -15.84 29.77 2.21
C ILE A 815 -16.02 30.98 1.30
N ARG A 816 -16.52 30.76 0.07
CA ARG A 816 -16.72 31.79 -0.93
C ARG A 816 -18.18 31.89 -1.35
N ASP A 817 -18.65 33.10 -1.72
CA ASP A 817 -19.90 33.25 -2.48
C ASP A 817 -19.72 32.61 -3.86
N GLY A 818 -20.45 31.54 -4.12
CA GLY A 818 -20.34 30.79 -5.39
C GLY A 818 -20.79 31.57 -6.62
N ARG A 819 -21.52 32.69 -6.46
CA ARG A 819 -21.97 33.56 -7.57
C ARG A 819 -20.89 34.55 -7.96
N THR A 820 -20.13 35.09 -7.01
CA THR A 820 -19.16 36.19 -7.20
C THR A 820 -17.71 35.76 -7.03
N GLY A 821 -17.43 34.68 -6.30
CA GLY A 821 -16.09 34.25 -5.94
C GLY A 821 -15.49 35.00 -4.74
N GLU A 822 -16.24 35.90 -4.10
CA GLU A 822 -15.79 36.66 -2.94
C GLU A 822 -15.60 35.74 -1.74
N VAL A 823 -14.48 35.91 -1.00
CA VAL A 823 -14.22 35.16 0.24
C VAL A 823 -15.09 35.72 1.36
N LEU A 824 -15.91 34.86 1.92
CA LEU A 824 -16.83 35.18 3.02
C LEU A 824 -16.21 34.85 4.37
N HIS A 825 -15.47 33.75 4.44
CA HIS A 825 -14.80 33.28 5.63
C HIS A 825 -13.51 32.54 5.28
N SER A 826 -12.52 32.61 6.15
CA SER A 826 -11.29 31.85 5.95
C SER A 826 -10.54 31.63 7.26
N LEU A 827 -9.87 30.49 7.37
CA LEU A 827 -9.03 30.16 8.52
C LEU A 827 -7.97 29.12 8.20
N MET A 828 -6.92 29.08 9.02
CA MET A 828 -5.98 27.95 9.04
C MET A 828 -6.61 26.81 9.85
N SER A 829 -6.66 25.61 9.29
CA SER A 829 -7.24 24.45 9.98
C SER A 829 -6.20 23.56 10.65
N GLY A 830 -4.92 23.91 10.62
CA GLY A 830 -3.86 23.11 11.27
C GLY A 830 -3.71 21.70 10.71
N GLY A 831 -2.50 21.17 10.71
CA GLY A 831 -2.22 19.78 10.32
C GLY A 831 -2.20 19.48 8.84
N LEU A 832 -1.66 18.31 8.57
CA LEU A 832 -1.54 17.72 7.25
C LEU A 832 -2.78 16.87 7.01
N TRP A 833 -3.40 17.00 5.85
CA TRP A 833 -4.32 16.01 5.30
C TRP A 833 -5.68 15.88 5.98
N THR A 834 -6.62 16.60 5.50
CA THR A 834 -8.02 16.28 5.70
C THR A 834 -8.52 15.53 4.47
N HIS A 835 -8.67 14.24 4.61
CA HIS A 835 -9.44 13.48 3.63
C HIS A 835 -10.91 13.64 3.95
N ASN A 836 -11.73 13.95 2.97
CA ASN A 836 -13.18 13.91 3.06
C ASN A 836 -13.78 14.66 4.23
N GLY A 837 -13.94 15.91 4.07
CA GLY A 837 -14.32 16.52 5.23
C GLY A 837 -15.41 17.52 5.17
N PHE A 838 -16.19 17.59 4.14
CA PHE A 838 -17.29 18.55 4.12
C PHE A 838 -18.63 17.86 4.17
N PHE A 839 -19.49 18.38 5.00
CA PHE A 839 -20.87 18.00 5.07
C PHE A 839 -21.71 19.22 5.44
N ALA A 840 -22.82 19.45 4.75
CA ALA A 840 -23.71 20.55 5.10
C ALA A 840 -25.08 19.98 5.51
N LYS A 841 -25.58 20.43 6.66
CA LYS A 841 -26.85 19.99 7.18
C LYS A 841 -27.40 21.01 8.19
N ASP A 842 -28.73 21.15 8.21
CA ASP A 842 -29.46 21.96 9.19
C ASP A 842 -28.92 23.40 9.35
N GLY A 843 -28.55 24.02 8.24
CA GLY A 843 -28.01 25.37 8.24
C GLY A 843 -26.59 25.49 8.82
N ALA A 844 -25.83 24.42 8.79
CA ALA A 844 -24.42 24.40 9.18
C ALA A 844 -23.57 23.66 8.17
N LEU A 845 -22.32 24.10 8.02
CA LEU A 845 -21.27 23.36 7.31
C LEU A 845 -20.36 22.71 8.33
N TYR A 846 -20.12 21.42 8.17
CA TYR A 846 -19.21 20.65 9.01
C TYR A 846 -17.94 20.34 8.23
N GLN A 847 -16.81 20.42 8.90
CA GLN A 847 -15.50 20.09 8.34
C GLN A 847 -14.75 19.15 9.29
N ALA A 848 -14.26 18.03 8.75
CA ALA A 848 -13.28 17.20 9.41
C ALA A 848 -11.88 17.81 9.24
N GLY A 849 -11.15 17.93 10.32
CA GLY A 849 -9.77 18.39 10.35
C GLY A 849 -8.86 17.36 11.01
N THR A 850 -7.55 17.58 10.91
CA THR A 850 -6.55 16.66 11.48
C THR A 850 -6.65 16.45 12.99
N ALA A 851 -7.28 17.37 13.70
CA ALA A 851 -7.40 17.28 15.15
C ALA A 851 -8.78 17.72 15.65
N SER A 852 -9.71 17.97 14.76
CA SER A 852 -11.03 18.48 15.18
C SER A 852 -12.09 18.29 14.11
N ILE A 853 -13.33 18.25 14.55
CA ILE A 853 -14.50 18.46 13.72
C ILE A 853 -14.96 19.88 13.98
N ARG A 854 -15.20 20.65 12.93
CA ARG A 854 -15.65 22.02 13.01
C ARG A 854 -17.04 22.19 12.43
N ARG A 855 -17.80 23.11 13.02
CA ARG A 855 -19.10 23.52 12.52
C ARG A 855 -19.11 25.02 12.23
N PHE A 856 -19.54 25.40 11.06
CA PHE A 856 -19.68 26.78 10.63
C PHE A 856 -21.15 27.12 10.41
N ARG A 857 -21.62 28.24 10.99
CA ARG A 857 -22.97 28.78 10.83
C ARG A 857 -22.95 30.17 10.19
N ALA A 858 -24.05 30.56 9.56
CA ALA A 858 -24.13 31.80 8.78
C ALA A 858 -24.12 33.07 9.63
N ASP A 859 -24.52 33.01 10.86
CA ASP A 859 -24.54 34.13 11.80
C ASP A 859 -23.18 34.53 12.37
N GLY A 860 -22.19 33.91 11.90
CA GLY A 860 -20.89 34.49 11.55
C GLY A 860 -19.73 34.26 12.48
N ASP A 861 -19.85 34.09 13.73
CA ASP A 861 -18.70 33.97 14.63
C ASP A 861 -18.56 32.62 15.34
N ASP A 862 -19.46 31.70 15.05
CA ASP A 862 -19.54 30.43 15.76
C ASP A 862 -18.85 29.31 14.99
N THR A 863 -17.52 29.30 15.01
CA THR A 863 -16.76 28.11 14.65
C THR A 863 -16.57 27.28 15.90
N THR A 864 -17.54 26.44 16.18
CA THR A 864 -17.40 25.45 17.24
C THR A 864 -16.62 24.25 16.73
N GLN A 865 -15.91 23.59 17.61
CA GLN A 865 -15.12 22.43 17.25
C GLN A 865 -15.18 21.36 18.34
N LEU A 866 -15.27 20.13 17.89
CA LEU A 866 -15.06 18.95 18.72
C LEU A 866 -13.61 18.51 18.56
N PHE A 867 -12.84 18.55 19.63
CA PHE A 867 -11.45 18.07 19.60
C PHE A 867 -11.40 16.57 19.49
N PHE A 868 -10.56 16.12 18.59
CA PHE A 868 -10.52 14.72 18.21
C PHE A 868 -9.20 14.35 17.56
N PRO A 869 -8.57 13.21 17.89
CA PRO A 869 -7.31 12.86 17.23
C PRO A 869 -7.59 12.44 15.82
N GLN A 870 -6.93 13.04 14.90
CA GLN A 870 -6.90 12.75 13.47
C GLN A 870 -8.24 12.22 12.90
N THR A 871 -9.11 13.12 12.53
CA THR A 871 -10.38 12.78 11.88
C THR A 871 -10.17 12.67 10.38
N TYR A 872 -10.52 11.54 9.81
CA TYR A 872 -10.38 11.28 8.38
C TYR A 872 -11.70 11.31 7.63
N GLY A 873 -12.78 10.92 8.23
CA GLY A 873 -14.11 10.92 7.64
C GLY A 873 -15.16 11.47 8.59
N LEU A 874 -16.17 12.11 8.03
CA LEU A 874 -17.24 12.75 8.80
C LEU A 874 -18.57 12.60 8.07
N GLY A 875 -19.65 12.36 8.80
CA GLY A 875 -21.02 12.36 8.28
C GLY A 875 -22.06 12.15 9.34
N PHE A 876 -23.30 12.14 8.91
CA PHE A 876 -24.44 11.82 9.76
C PHE A 876 -25.02 10.48 9.39
N MET A 877 -25.60 9.81 10.35
CA MET A 877 -26.26 8.53 10.17
C MET A 877 -27.50 8.43 11.05
N THR A 878 -28.43 7.58 10.65
CA THR A 878 -29.59 7.23 11.45
C THR A 878 -29.20 6.13 12.43
N GLY A 879 -29.21 6.45 13.71
CA GLY A 879 -28.93 5.49 14.78
C GLY A 879 -30.17 4.74 15.24
N PRO A 880 -30.02 3.87 16.28
CA PRO A 880 -31.13 3.22 16.93
C PRO A 880 -32.16 4.25 17.41
N ASP A 881 -33.43 3.87 17.41
CA ASP A 881 -34.60 4.74 17.76
C ASP A 881 -34.79 5.90 16.79
N GLY A 882 -34.21 5.85 15.58
CA GLY A 882 -34.33 6.87 14.55
C GLY A 882 -33.64 8.20 14.89
N ARG A 883 -32.82 8.23 15.92
CA ARG A 883 -32.02 9.42 16.24
C ARG A 883 -30.86 9.62 15.26
N GLU A 884 -30.54 10.85 15.02
CA GLU A 884 -29.37 11.18 14.19
C GLU A 884 -28.10 11.19 15.02
N LEU A 885 -27.02 10.65 14.45
CA LEU A 885 -25.70 10.60 15.04
C LEU A 885 -24.67 11.24 14.11
N LEU A 886 -23.75 11.99 14.69
CA LEU A 886 -22.55 12.45 14.00
C LEU A 886 -21.50 11.35 14.10
N VAL A 887 -21.02 10.84 12.97
CA VAL A 887 -20.02 9.77 12.92
C VAL A 887 -18.68 10.33 12.41
N ALA A 888 -17.63 9.97 13.10
CA ALA A 888 -16.28 10.37 12.78
C ALA A 888 -15.33 9.18 12.74
N GLY A 889 -14.59 9.04 11.65
CA GLY A 889 -13.49 8.10 11.50
C GLY A 889 -12.19 8.73 11.98
N ALA A 890 -11.49 8.04 12.89
CA ALA A 890 -10.19 8.45 13.40
C ALA A 890 -9.12 7.41 13.10
N GLU A 891 -7.87 7.69 13.45
CA GLU A 891 -6.71 6.85 13.13
C GLU A 891 -6.85 5.38 13.57
N SER A 892 -7.53 5.12 14.67
CA SER A 892 -7.68 3.78 15.22
C SER A 892 -9.09 3.46 15.70
N SER A 893 -10.08 4.27 15.35
CA SER A 893 -11.44 4.09 15.86
C SER A 893 -12.49 4.80 15.01
N LEU A 894 -13.71 4.28 15.04
CA LEU A 894 -14.93 4.99 14.67
C LEU A 894 -15.61 5.47 15.93
N TYR A 895 -16.15 6.67 15.89
CA TYR A 895 -16.89 7.27 16.98
C TYR A 895 -18.26 7.75 16.48
N ALA A 896 -19.25 7.61 17.35
CA ALA A 896 -20.56 8.20 17.15
C ALA A 896 -20.86 9.19 18.28
N PHE A 897 -21.35 10.34 17.93
CA PHE A 897 -21.71 11.42 18.84
C PHE A 897 -23.17 11.81 18.63
N ASP A 898 -23.82 12.26 19.69
CA ASP A 898 -24.97 13.13 19.52
C ASP A 898 -24.50 14.43 18.84
N PRO A 899 -25.23 14.98 17.85
CA PRO A 899 -24.77 16.18 17.15
C PRO A 899 -24.51 17.39 18.06
N SER A 900 -25.16 17.46 19.23
CA SER A 900 -24.91 18.52 20.22
C SER A 900 -23.56 18.42 20.92
N ALA A 901 -22.85 17.28 20.80
CA ALA A 901 -21.53 17.12 21.41
C ALA A 901 -20.49 18.11 20.84
N ILE A 902 -20.71 18.64 19.64
CA ILE A 902 -19.84 19.66 19.06
C ILE A 902 -19.85 20.97 19.83
N ASP A 903 -20.88 21.20 20.65
CA ASP A 903 -21.00 22.36 21.52
C ASP A 903 -20.39 22.14 22.91
N SER A 904 -19.83 20.96 23.16
CA SER A 904 -19.22 20.57 24.44
C SER A 904 -17.73 20.89 24.47
N GLU A 905 -17.21 21.20 25.65
CA GLU A 905 -15.78 21.37 25.89
C GLU A 905 -15.02 20.04 26.06
N ASP A 906 -15.72 18.93 26.27
CA ASP A 906 -15.17 17.60 26.58
C ASP A 906 -15.24 16.66 25.38
N SER A 907 -14.22 16.67 24.55
CA SER A 907 -14.14 16.02 23.24
C SER A 907 -14.54 14.54 23.18
N TRP A 908 -13.73 13.61 23.59
CA TRP A 908 -13.99 12.17 23.39
C TRP A 908 -14.91 11.56 24.44
N ALA A 909 -14.96 12.18 25.61
CA ALA A 909 -15.81 11.70 26.69
C ALA A 909 -17.29 11.72 26.30
N ASP A 910 -17.65 12.58 25.34
CA ASP A 910 -19.02 12.76 24.87
C ASP A 910 -19.43 11.79 23.76
N ALA A 911 -18.54 10.91 23.30
CA ALA A 911 -18.92 9.88 22.36
C ALA A 911 -19.99 8.97 22.97
N VAL A 912 -21.11 8.82 22.28
CA VAL A 912 -22.19 7.91 22.68
C VAL A 912 -21.89 6.48 22.28
N GLY A 913 -21.00 6.28 21.30
CA GLY A 913 -20.50 4.99 20.90
C GLY A 913 -19.11 5.10 20.29
N SER A 914 -18.31 4.04 20.45
CA SER A 914 -17.01 3.95 19.79
C SER A 914 -16.62 2.50 19.55
N ILE A 915 -15.88 2.26 18.48
CA ILE A 915 -15.25 0.97 18.21
C ILE A 915 -13.87 1.19 17.65
N GLY A 916 -12.91 0.43 18.15
CA GLY A 916 -11.58 0.48 17.59
C GLY A 916 -11.49 -0.21 16.24
N THR A 917 -10.67 0.29 15.35
CA THR A 917 -10.41 -0.24 14.01
C THR A 917 -8.92 -0.49 13.82
N LEU A 918 -8.53 -1.39 12.95
CA LEU A 918 -7.11 -1.81 12.84
C LEU A 918 -6.22 -0.74 12.29
N LEU A 919 -6.46 0.11 11.50
CA LEU A 919 -5.55 1.13 10.92
C LEU A 919 -6.24 2.46 10.64
N GLY A 920 -7.24 2.76 11.43
CA GLY A 920 -8.04 3.93 11.22
C GLY A 920 -9.16 3.71 10.21
N ALA A 921 -10.28 4.30 10.50
CA ALA A 921 -11.35 4.48 9.54
C ALA A 921 -11.04 5.76 8.75
N ARG A 922 -10.12 5.68 7.80
CA ARG A 922 -9.79 6.83 6.94
C ARG A 922 -10.98 7.27 6.11
N ASN A 923 -11.75 6.27 5.67
CA ASN A 923 -13.05 6.47 5.06
C ASN A 923 -14.07 5.55 5.71
N TYR A 924 -15.32 5.88 5.58
CA TYR A 924 -16.42 5.00 5.91
C TYR A 924 -17.59 5.25 4.95
N PHE A 925 -18.45 4.28 4.86
CA PHE A 925 -19.76 4.39 4.24
C PHE A 925 -20.81 4.13 5.32
N ALA A 926 -21.87 4.92 5.35
CA ALA A 926 -23.03 4.69 6.21
C ALA A 926 -24.31 4.60 5.37
N GLY A 927 -25.18 3.67 5.72
CA GLY A 927 -26.44 3.48 5.05
C GLY A 927 -27.20 2.28 5.61
N ASP A 928 -28.52 2.30 5.49
CA ASP A 928 -29.38 1.18 5.86
C ASP A 928 -29.23 0.02 4.86
N LEU A 929 -28.43 -0.96 5.22
CA LEU A 929 -28.09 -2.09 4.36
C LEU A 929 -29.08 -3.25 4.48
N ASP A 930 -29.71 -3.42 5.63
CA ASP A 930 -30.64 -4.55 5.85
C ASP A 930 -32.11 -4.14 5.88
N GLY A 931 -32.41 -2.85 5.78
CA GLY A 931 -33.74 -2.30 5.63
C GLY A 931 -34.49 -2.18 6.96
N ASP A 932 -33.78 -2.09 8.09
CA ASP A 932 -34.43 -1.95 9.41
C ASP A 932 -34.61 -0.50 9.88
N GLY A 933 -34.12 0.47 9.09
CA GLY A 933 -34.21 1.89 9.34
C GLY A 933 -33.08 2.44 10.22
N VAL A 934 -32.07 1.63 10.52
CA VAL A 934 -30.83 2.03 11.21
C VAL A 934 -29.67 1.89 10.23
N ASP A 935 -28.85 2.93 10.10
CA ASP A 935 -27.70 2.85 9.21
C ASP A 935 -26.61 1.94 9.79
N GLU A 936 -26.06 1.07 8.96
CA GLU A 936 -24.82 0.38 9.21
C GLU A 936 -23.63 1.23 8.76
N VAL A 937 -22.48 0.97 9.38
CA VAL A 937 -21.22 1.63 9.04
C VAL A 937 -20.23 0.62 8.51
N LEU A 938 -19.69 0.88 7.33
CA LEU A 938 -18.54 0.18 6.80
C LEU A 938 -17.31 1.04 7.05
N SER A 939 -16.36 0.53 7.85
CA SER A 939 -15.05 1.13 8.02
C SER A 939 -14.15 0.72 6.86
N LEU A 940 -13.64 1.69 6.12
CA LEU A 940 -12.74 1.49 4.99
C LEU A 940 -11.33 1.86 5.43
N ASN A 941 -10.47 0.86 5.58
CA ASN A 941 -9.09 1.09 6.02
C ASN A 941 -8.11 1.30 4.87
N GLY A 942 -8.61 1.31 3.66
CA GLY A 942 -7.81 1.52 2.47
C GLY A 942 -7.21 2.92 2.45
N ASP A 943 -5.98 2.98 2.00
CA ASP A 943 -5.28 4.21 1.74
C ASP A 943 -5.47 4.57 0.26
N ASP A 944 -6.00 5.74 -0.01
CA ASP A 944 -6.04 6.24 -1.39
C ASP A 944 -4.64 6.65 -1.83
N GLN A 945 -3.88 5.67 -2.22
CA GLN A 945 -2.52 5.90 -2.69
C GLN A 945 -2.41 6.83 -3.88
N GLY A 946 -3.46 6.92 -4.66
CA GLY A 946 -3.51 7.83 -5.77
C GLY A 946 -3.67 9.26 -5.33
N ARG A 947 -4.60 9.51 -4.41
CA ARG A 947 -4.85 10.84 -3.86
C ARG A 947 -3.75 11.25 -2.89
N ASP A 948 -3.38 10.38 -1.97
CA ASP A 948 -2.34 10.67 -0.98
C ASP A 948 -0.98 10.88 -1.58
N ARG A 949 -0.74 10.38 -2.78
CA ARG A 949 0.54 10.61 -3.44
C ARG A 949 0.68 11.90 -4.13
N ALA A 950 -0.39 12.39 -4.62
CA ALA A 950 -0.35 13.72 -5.12
C ALA A 950 -0.07 14.69 -3.96
N ALA A 951 -0.52 14.35 -2.77
CA ALA A 951 -0.12 14.99 -1.55
C ALA A 951 1.27 14.57 -1.08
N GLY A 952 1.77 13.43 -1.50
CA GLY A 952 3.07 12.84 -1.19
C GLY A 952 4.30 13.54 -1.75
N GLU A 953 4.13 14.62 -2.47
CA GLU A 953 5.21 15.58 -2.72
C GLU A 953 5.86 16.10 -1.44
N PHE A 954 5.25 15.85 -0.32
CA PHE A 954 5.77 16.14 1.01
C PHE A 954 6.71 15.09 1.55
N GLY A 955 7.24 14.29 0.72
CA GLY A 955 8.44 13.54 1.02
C GLY A 955 8.22 12.18 1.61
N GLY A 956 7.11 11.79 1.65
CA GLY A 956 7.08 10.51 2.11
C GLY A 956 6.69 9.50 1.09
N GLY A 957 7.53 9.03 0.28
CA GLY A 957 7.19 7.88 -0.48
C GLY A 957 6.24 6.99 0.30
N TYR A 958 4.97 6.98 -0.04
CA TYR A 958 4.05 6.04 0.45
C TYR A 958 4.31 4.72 -0.18
N TYR A 959 4.50 3.95 0.54
CA TYR A 959 5.22 2.87 0.36
C TYR A 959 4.39 1.67 0.49
N VAL A 960 4.32 1.25 -0.49
CA VAL A 960 4.18 -0.01 -0.96
C VAL A 960 4.91 -1.12 -0.20
N THR A 961 5.74 -0.74 0.67
CA THR A 961 6.30 -1.59 1.71
C THR A 961 5.48 -1.58 2.98
N ASP A 962 4.42 -0.79 3.06
CA ASP A 962 3.48 -0.92 4.15
C ASP A 962 2.74 -2.24 4.03
N ASN A 963 3.25 -3.18 4.77
CA ASN A 963 2.58 -4.44 4.98
C ASN A 963 1.43 -4.19 5.96
N GLY A 964 0.22 -4.17 5.48
CA GLY A 964 -0.97 -3.98 6.30
C GLY A 964 -2.10 -4.92 5.90
N ILE A 965 -2.93 -5.29 6.83
CA ILE A 965 -4.25 -5.79 6.54
C ILE A 965 -5.14 -4.56 6.33
N HIS A 966 -5.82 -4.55 5.21
CA HIS A 966 -6.83 -3.57 4.92
C HIS A 966 -8.18 -4.28 4.91
N GLN A 967 -8.91 -4.07 5.97
CA GLN A 967 -10.22 -4.71 6.15
C GLN A 967 -11.32 -3.70 5.87
N VAL A 968 -12.37 -4.16 5.22
CA VAL A 968 -13.67 -3.50 5.25
C VAL A 968 -14.51 -4.22 6.27
N THR A 969 -14.81 -3.57 7.37
CA THR A 969 -15.62 -4.16 8.44
C THR A 969 -16.97 -3.44 8.52
N THR A 970 -18.04 -4.22 8.45
CA THR A 970 -19.40 -3.72 8.62
C THR A 970 -19.77 -3.76 10.09
N TYR A 971 -20.21 -2.65 10.62
CA TYR A 971 -20.72 -2.52 11.99
C TYR A 971 -22.20 -2.17 11.98
N LYS A 972 -22.97 -2.88 12.83
CA LYS A 972 -24.36 -2.53 13.12
C LYS A 972 -24.43 -1.80 14.45
N LEU A 973 -25.22 -0.74 14.49
CA LEU A 973 -25.50 0.01 15.68
C LEU A 973 -26.73 -0.56 16.42
N SER A 974 -26.70 -0.58 17.74
CA SER A 974 -27.79 -1.04 18.61
C SER A 974 -27.78 -0.32 19.94
#